data_732e8e110af3608dc70cdd11466b6e5c
#
_entry.id   732e8e110af3608dc70cdd11466b6e5c
#
_cell.length_a   1.000
_cell.length_b   1.000
_cell.length_c   1.000
_cell.angle_alpha   90.00
_cell.angle_beta   90.00
_cell.angle_gamma   90.00
#
_symmetry.space_group_name_H-M   'P 1'
#
loop_
_entity.id
_entity.type
_entity.pdbx_description
1 polymer ?
#
loop_
_entity_poly.entity_id
_entity_poly.type
_entity_poly.pdbx_seq_one_letter_code
_entity_poly.pdbx_strand_id
1 'polypeptide(L)'
;MSTNLNKIREALAKQTQKNHEIFNYAIPDTWLAFDYKGSKIKVNDGNVLVNPYHFYQSLIEDVFLKQTSNELRSYYLDHPVDKGFDNGNWIRKSSAYSMMVRTSGSYDHDRTGKLEDQNLYHLKDTGTFLKTLAYLPLLKRMGIDVLYLLPIAKYSLKDKKGELGSPYGVSNFFALDEGLKDPMTGDATTVNDEFKAFVEAAHALDMKVIIDIIPRTNSVNSDLIIDHPDWFYWIDHKDLEDYRPPMVEGLKSTLPAKKEYFKELFSSPSVEEHLHKFRKNPRDLNPEQWKKMVKAYKSKKNTKEILDLVQEYFDMTVAPAFSDHINDPQPAWSDVTFFRMYNDHPINSQPFLDELGEFNPYILFDVAKCSLNPGSQPNMPLWELLSDIIPYYQTEFGIDGARIDMGHALPVELIDMIISKAKKIDSNFCFIAEELDIENAQASIDKGYNMIIGDGFIREPRVYEGMFNAFAYSAMNLPSPVFACGETHDTPRLAARNGEEVLAKMLSVFNLFVPNAVPFLNSGQEFFERQPMNTGLDCKPNEAEALDKNDPYYGKLALFDRYQLHYLHPRRWEMVETMEKAAKIRQSIMSSLVKMDKVYPLGFSAPWDTAAGFGYEGRNKMTLVIANTDYQHDKEHWVRLD
;
A
#
# COMPACT_ATOMS: atom_id res chain seq x y z
N MET A 1 -11.00 -6.51 -27.22
CA MET A 1 -11.19 -5.04 -27.37
C MET A 1 -11.46 -4.48 -26.00
N SER A 2 -10.72 -3.46 -25.58
CA SER A 2 -10.86 -2.81 -24.28
C SER A 2 -12.23 -2.09 -24.20
N THR A 3 -13.19 -2.70 -23.53
CA THR A 3 -14.57 -2.18 -23.47
C THR A 3 -14.71 -1.01 -22.51
N ASN A 4 -14.01 -1.05 -21.36
CA ASN A 4 -14.12 -0.01 -20.33
C ASN A 4 -13.33 1.24 -20.72
N LEU A 5 -12.13 1.12 -21.30
CA LEU A 5 -11.39 2.25 -21.86
C LEU A 5 -12.20 2.98 -22.93
N ASN A 6 -12.90 2.25 -23.82
CA ASN A 6 -13.79 2.86 -24.79
C ASN A 6 -14.97 3.59 -24.13
N LYS A 7 -15.57 3.02 -23.09
CA LYS A 7 -16.64 3.67 -22.31
C LYS A 7 -16.19 5.01 -21.73
N ILE A 8 -15.02 5.03 -21.08
CA ILE A 8 -14.43 6.26 -20.51
C ILE A 8 -14.11 7.27 -21.62
N ARG A 9 -13.49 6.85 -22.73
CA ARG A 9 -13.22 7.71 -23.88
C ARG A 9 -14.49 8.37 -24.43
N GLU A 10 -15.58 7.61 -24.60
CA GLU A 10 -16.85 8.12 -25.09
C GLU A 10 -17.51 9.12 -24.12
N ALA A 11 -17.38 8.86 -22.82
CA ALA A 11 -17.83 9.78 -21.78
C ALA A 11 -17.07 11.12 -21.87
N LEU A 12 -15.74 11.08 -21.99
CA LEU A 12 -14.89 12.26 -22.16
C LEU A 12 -15.20 13.00 -23.46
N ALA A 13 -15.39 12.30 -24.60
CA ALA A 13 -15.70 12.92 -25.87
C ALA A 13 -17.00 13.75 -25.83
N LYS A 14 -18.03 13.25 -25.13
CA LYS A 14 -19.28 13.98 -24.90
C LYS A 14 -19.07 15.25 -24.07
N GLN A 15 -18.18 15.21 -23.11
CA GLN A 15 -17.85 16.36 -22.25
C GLN A 15 -16.92 17.36 -22.97
N THR A 16 -15.99 16.89 -23.81
CA THR A 16 -15.12 17.75 -24.63
C THR A 16 -15.91 18.73 -25.45
N GLN A 17 -17.02 18.30 -26.06
CA GLN A 17 -17.89 19.17 -26.86
C GLN A 17 -18.53 20.31 -26.04
N LYS A 18 -18.81 20.08 -24.76
CA LYS A 18 -19.41 21.05 -23.85
C LYS A 18 -18.38 21.98 -23.18
N ASN A 19 -17.16 21.54 -23.01
CA ASN A 19 -16.10 22.19 -22.22
C ASN A 19 -14.88 22.55 -23.09
N HIS A 20 -15.10 22.85 -24.36
CA HIS A 20 -14.04 23.19 -25.31
C HIS A 20 -13.31 24.50 -24.99
N GLU A 21 -13.88 25.35 -24.14
CA GLU A 21 -13.31 26.64 -23.74
C GLU A 21 -12.26 26.56 -22.63
N ILE A 22 -12.08 25.38 -21.99
CA ILE A 22 -11.09 25.20 -20.95
C ILE A 22 -9.72 24.92 -21.61
N PHE A 23 -8.78 25.87 -21.53
CA PHE A 23 -7.43 25.74 -22.12
C PHE A 23 -6.29 25.93 -21.10
N ASN A 24 -6.60 26.26 -19.87
CA ASN A 24 -5.64 26.64 -18.84
C ASN A 24 -5.59 25.66 -17.65
N TYR A 25 -6.09 24.45 -17.85
CA TYR A 25 -5.96 23.36 -16.88
C TYR A 25 -4.50 22.90 -16.84
N ALA A 26 -3.84 23.13 -15.70
CA ALA A 26 -2.43 22.83 -15.52
C ALA A 26 -2.20 21.35 -15.24
N ILE A 27 -1.20 20.76 -15.87
CA ILE A 27 -0.65 19.44 -15.57
C ILE A 27 0.88 19.54 -15.49
N PRO A 28 1.58 18.69 -14.74
CA PRO A 28 3.04 18.65 -14.78
C PRO A 28 3.54 18.11 -16.12
N ASP A 29 4.68 18.57 -16.59
CA ASP A 29 5.28 18.12 -17.85
C ASP A 29 5.60 16.62 -17.87
N THR A 30 5.77 16.00 -16.70
CA THR A 30 5.99 14.56 -16.54
C THR A 30 4.78 13.71 -16.97
N TRP A 31 3.55 14.28 -16.95
CA TRP A 31 2.36 13.58 -17.46
C TRP A 31 2.29 13.56 -18.99
N LEU A 32 3.22 14.26 -19.66
CA LEU A 32 3.41 14.20 -21.11
C LEU A 32 4.49 13.17 -21.53
N ALA A 33 4.68 12.11 -20.77
CA ALA A 33 5.60 11.03 -21.14
C ALA A 33 5.11 10.21 -22.37
N PHE A 34 4.17 10.73 -23.12
CA PHE A 34 3.69 10.25 -24.42
C PHE A 34 3.60 11.42 -25.42
N ASP A 35 3.50 11.07 -26.70
CA ASP A 35 3.48 12.08 -27.78
C ASP A 35 2.07 12.73 -27.94
N TYR A 36 1.72 13.57 -26.96
CA TYR A 36 0.45 14.31 -26.99
C TYR A 36 0.45 15.33 -28.15
N LYS A 37 -0.45 15.14 -29.09
CA LYS A 37 -0.60 15.97 -30.31
C LYS A 37 -1.57 17.14 -30.16
N GLY A 38 -2.36 17.20 -29.08
CA GLY A 38 -3.33 18.26 -28.83
C GLY A 38 -2.69 19.60 -28.50
N SER A 39 -3.53 20.64 -28.47
CA SER A 39 -3.11 21.99 -28.10
C SER A 39 -2.59 22.01 -26.65
N LYS A 40 -1.40 22.59 -26.47
CA LYS A 40 -0.76 22.74 -25.17
C LYS A 40 0.08 24.01 -25.12
N ILE A 41 0.13 24.63 -23.93
CA ILE A 41 0.97 25.80 -23.65
C ILE A 41 1.95 25.40 -22.55
N LYS A 42 3.24 25.39 -22.85
CA LYS A 42 4.28 25.16 -21.84
C LYS A 42 4.53 26.43 -21.06
N VAL A 43 4.58 26.32 -19.74
CA VAL A 43 4.93 27.40 -18.83
C VAL A 43 6.35 27.15 -18.31
N ASN A 44 7.08 28.22 -18.02
CA ASN A 44 8.51 28.14 -17.66
C ASN A 44 8.81 27.38 -16.36
N ASP A 45 7.81 27.15 -15.53
CA ASP A 45 7.92 26.44 -14.24
C ASP A 45 7.77 24.91 -14.35
N GLY A 46 7.56 24.37 -15.57
CA GLY A 46 7.33 22.94 -15.79
C GLY A 46 5.84 22.58 -15.88
N ASN A 47 4.94 23.53 -15.67
CA ASN A 47 3.52 23.34 -15.95
C ASN A 47 3.26 23.31 -17.45
N VAL A 48 2.26 22.53 -17.84
CA VAL A 48 1.71 22.51 -19.18
C VAL A 48 0.20 22.71 -19.10
N LEU A 49 -0.31 23.70 -19.82
CA LEU A 49 -1.73 24.02 -19.84
C LEU A 49 -2.40 23.29 -21.01
N VAL A 50 -3.49 22.60 -20.72
CA VAL A 50 -4.24 21.79 -21.69
C VAL A 50 -5.75 21.96 -21.50
N ASN A 51 -6.53 21.46 -22.46
CA ASN A 51 -7.92 21.09 -22.18
C ASN A 51 -7.93 19.70 -21.55
N PRO A 52 -8.46 19.51 -20.33
CA PRO A 52 -8.36 18.23 -19.62
C PRO A 52 -9.12 17.11 -20.33
N TYR A 53 -10.30 17.36 -20.84
CA TYR A 53 -11.11 16.36 -21.53
C TYR A 53 -10.42 15.83 -22.79
N HIS A 54 -9.89 16.76 -23.61
CA HIS A 54 -9.15 16.39 -24.81
C HIS A 54 -7.84 15.67 -24.48
N PHE A 55 -7.17 16.08 -23.41
CA PHE A 55 -5.93 15.47 -22.95
C PHE A 55 -6.14 13.99 -22.60
N TYR A 56 -7.09 13.68 -21.70
CA TYR A 56 -7.37 12.29 -21.29
C TYR A 56 -8.00 11.46 -22.40
N GLN A 57 -8.84 12.05 -23.25
CA GLN A 57 -9.35 11.37 -24.45
C GLN A 57 -8.20 10.95 -25.36
N SER A 58 -7.27 11.86 -25.69
CA SER A 58 -6.11 11.58 -26.53
C SER A 58 -5.17 10.54 -25.89
N LEU A 59 -4.96 10.63 -24.58
CA LEU A 59 -4.16 9.65 -23.84
C LEU A 59 -4.74 8.23 -24.03
N ILE A 60 -6.04 8.07 -23.85
CA ILE A 60 -6.70 6.78 -24.02
C ILE A 60 -6.60 6.28 -25.46
N GLU A 61 -6.87 7.16 -26.44
CA GLU A 61 -6.86 6.81 -27.86
C GLU A 61 -5.44 6.49 -28.38
N ASP A 62 -4.48 7.34 -28.03
CA ASP A 62 -3.15 7.30 -28.65
C ASP A 62 -2.19 6.33 -27.93
N VAL A 63 -2.40 6.07 -26.64
CA VAL A 63 -1.54 5.18 -25.84
C VAL A 63 -2.19 3.81 -25.67
N PHE A 64 -3.36 3.74 -25.01
CA PHE A 64 -3.89 2.46 -24.56
C PHE A 64 -4.70 1.72 -25.62
N LEU A 65 -5.49 2.41 -26.45
CA LEU A 65 -6.31 1.74 -27.47
C LEU A 65 -5.56 1.43 -28.77
N LYS A 66 -4.55 2.22 -29.14
CA LYS A 66 -3.76 1.92 -30.33
C LYS A 66 -2.79 0.76 -30.17
N GLN A 67 -2.38 0.43 -28.97
CA GLN A 67 -1.49 -0.70 -28.59
C GLN A 67 -0.27 -0.91 -29.49
N THR A 68 -0.04 -0.01 -30.44
CA THR A 68 0.93 -0.17 -31.52
C THR A 68 2.16 0.71 -31.36
N SER A 69 2.21 1.60 -30.36
CA SER A 69 3.41 2.40 -30.15
C SER A 69 4.46 1.52 -29.44
N ASN A 70 5.27 0.83 -30.26
CA ASN A 70 6.43 0.08 -29.80
C ASN A 70 7.38 0.92 -28.93
N GLU A 71 7.26 2.23 -28.95
CA GLU A 71 8.04 3.16 -28.14
C GLU A 71 7.65 3.18 -26.66
N LEU A 72 6.40 2.85 -26.34
CA LEU A 72 5.89 2.78 -24.97
C LEU A 72 5.80 1.34 -24.45
N ARG A 73 5.83 0.35 -25.36
CA ARG A 73 5.98 -1.03 -24.94
C ARG A 73 7.34 -1.21 -24.29
N SER A 74 7.27 -1.75 -23.11
CA SER A 74 8.46 -2.00 -22.34
C SER A 74 9.41 -2.94 -23.05
N TYR A 75 10.66 -2.65 -22.91
CA TYR A 75 11.77 -3.57 -23.14
C TYR A 75 11.66 -4.86 -22.30
N TYR A 76 10.69 -4.97 -21.38
CA TYR A 76 10.74 -5.88 -20.24
C TYR A 76 9.90 -7.11 -20.37
N LEU A 77 8.86 -7.11 -21.20
CA LEU A 77 7.82 -8.13 -21.10
C LEU A 77 7.66 -9.03 -22.32
N ASP A 78 8.46 -8.85 -23.34
CA ASP A 78 8.55 -9.82 -24.47
C ASP A 78 9.29 -11.12 -24.06
N HIS A 79 9.33 -11.42 -22.75
CA HIS A 79 9.86 -12.69 -22.31
C HIS A 79 8.70 -13.67 -22.14
N PRO A 80 8.72 -14.78 -22.87
CA PRO A 80 7.79 -15.88 -22.58
C PRO A 80 7.90 -16.24 -21.10
N VAL A 81 6.77 -16.61 -20.50
CA VAL A 81 6.73 -17.13 -19.13
C VAL A 81 7.62 -18.37 -19.12
N ASP A 82 8.88 -18.18 -18.72
CA ASP A 82 9.82 -19.29 -18.58
C ASP A 82 9.28 -20.23 -17.50
N LYS A 83 9.48 -21.53 -17.68
CA LYS A 83 9.21 -22.52 -16.62
C LYS A 83 9.87 -22.08 -15.32
N GLY A 84 9.08 -22.00 -14.23
CA GLY A 84 9.53 -21.55 -12.91
C GLY A 84 9.10 -20.12 -12.53
N PHE A 85 8.34 -19.41 -13.39
CA PHE A 85 7.73 -18.12 -13.10
C PHE A 85 6.20 -18.16 -13.15
N ASP A 86 5.63 -19.35 -13.19
CA ASP A 86 4.22 -19.65 -12.96
C ASP A 86 3.84 -19.51 -11.47
N ASN A 87 2.59 -19.74 -11.17
CA ASN A 87 2.03 -19.69 -9.81
C ASN A 87 2.24 -18.34 -9.08
N GLY A 88 2.27 -17.22 -9.81
CA GLY A 88 2.49 -15.88 -9.25
C GLY A 88 3.98 -15.50 -9.11
N ASN A 89 4.91 -16.40 -9.45
CA ASN A 89 6.34 -16.12 -9.34
C ASN A 89 6.89 -15.17 -10.43
N TRP A 90 6.04 -14.73 -11.36
CA TRP A 90 6.36 -13.65 -12.32
C TRP A 90 6.87 -12.38 -11.63
N ILE A 91 6.47 -12.14 -10.37
CA ILE A 91 6.93 -11.00 -9.57
C ILE A 91 8.45 -10.91 -9.44
N ARG A 92 9.16 -12.03 -9.50
CA ARG A 92 10.64 -12.08 -9.42
C ARG A 92 11.35 -11.33 -10.56
N LYS A 93 10.68 -11.16 -11.69
CA LYS A 93 11.21 -10.41 -12.86
C LYS A 93 10.83 -8.95 -12.84
N SER A 94 9.92 -8.57 -11.97
CA SER A 94 9.21 -7.30 -11.99
C SER A 94 9.95 -6.19 -11.26
N SER A 95 9.52 -4.97 -11.54
CA SER A 95 9.82 -3.77 -10.76
C SER A 95 8.50 -3.12 -10.36
N ALA A 96 8.30 -2.89 -9.06
CA ALA A 96 7.05 -2.43 -8.50
C ALA A 96 7.06 -0.93 -8.17
N TYR A 97 5.90 -0.30 -8.31
CA TYR A 97 5.65 1.07 -7.89
C TYR A 97 4.43 1.11 -6.96
N SER A 98 4.64 1.58 -5.74
CA SER A 98 3.55 1.80 -4.79
C SER A 98 2.79 3.07 -5.16
N MET A 99 1.49 2.95 -5.39
CA MET A 99 0.64 4.06 -5.82
C MET A 99 -0.53 4.26 -4.87
N MET A 100 -0.62 5.44 -4.29
CA MET A 100 -1.84 5.91 -3.64
C MET A 100 -2.61 6.78 -4.64
N VAL A 101 -3.67 6.24 -5.22
CA VAL A 101 -4.40 6.87 -6.34
C VAL A 101 -4.76 8.33 -6.05
N ARG A 102 -5.33 8.62 -4.87
CA ARG A 102 -5.77 9.98 -4.50
C ARG A 102 -4.62 10.99 -4.35
N THR A 103 -3.37 10.51 -4.13
CA THR A 103 -2.17 11.36 -4.03
C THR A 103 -1.39 11.38 -5.34
N SER A 104 -1.16 10.21 -5.96
CA SER A 104 -0.39 10.11 -7.21
C SER A 104 -1.06 10.77 -8.42
N GLY A 105 -2.36 10.98 -8.39
CA GLY A 105 -3.08 11.74 -9.42
C GLY A 105 -3.48 13.15 -8.97
N SER A 106 -2.99 13.61 -7.81
CA SER A 106 -3.35 14.92 -7.25
C SER A 106 -2.50 16.02 -7.86
N TYR A 107 -3.14 17.14 -8.27
CA TYR A 107 -2.46 18.31 -8.78
C TYR A 107 -3.32 19.57 -8.63
N ASP A 108 -2.70 20.70 -8.31
CA ASP A 108 -3.34 22.02 -8.29
C ASP A 108 -3.54 22.51 -9.75
N HIS A 109 -4.62 22.05 -10.35
CA HIS A 109 -4.88 22.25 -11.78
C HIS A 109 -5.25 23.67 -12.17
N ASP A 110 -5.74 24.47 -11.25
CA ASP A 110 -6.07 25.88 -11.48
C ASP A 110 -5.02 26.85 -10.91
N ARG A 111 -3.97 26.32 -10.29
CA ARG A 111 -2.82 27.04 -9.75
C ARG A 111 -3.20 28.09 -8.70
N THR A 112 -4.14 27.72 -7.84
CA THR A 112 -4.58 28.56 -6.70
C THR A 112 -3.66 28.42 -5.48
N GLY A 113 -2.77 27.42 -5.47
CA GLY A 113 -1.92 27.07 -4.33
C GLY A 113 -2.62 26.19 -3.31
N LYS A 114 -3.78 25.61 -3.65
CA LYS A 114 -4.58 24.71 -2.79
C LYS A 114 -5.14 23.57 -3.60
N LEU A 115 -5.34 22.43 -2.94
CA LEU A 115 -6.06 21.30 -3.52
C LEU A 115 -7.52 21.34 -3.09
N GLU A 116 -8.42 21.45 -4.06
CA GLU A 116 -9.85 21.61 -3.85
C GLU A 116 -10.65 20.41 -4.38
N ASP A 117 -11.78 20.11 -3.71
CA ASP A 117 -12.72 19.09 -4.21
C ASP A 117 -13.52 19.61 -5.41
N GLN A 118 -13.58 20.94 -5.57
CA GLN A 118 -14.19 21.62 -6.69
C GLN A 118 -13.39 22.89 -7.00
N ASN A 119 -12.47 22.79 -7.95
CA ASN A 119 -11.62 23.90 -8.41
C ASN A 119 -12.38 24.86 -9.36
N LEU A 120 -11.68 25.85 -9.93
CA LEU A 120 -12.27 26.84 -10.84
C LEU A 120 -12.94 26.24 -12.09
N TYR A 121 -12.60 25.00 -12.45
CA TYR A 121 -13.20 24.28 -13.58
C TYR A 121 -14.33 23.35 -13.16
N HIS A 122 -14.77 23.41 -11.92
CA HIS A 122 -15.72 22.46 -11.31
C HIS A 122 -15.24 21.01 -11.34
N LEU A 123 -13.93 20.82 -11.35
CA LEU A 123 -13.23 19.55 -11.27
C LEU A 123 -12.52 19.45 -9.93
N LYS A 124 -12.15 18.25 -9.52
CA LYS A 124 -11.40 18.06 -8.28
C LYS A 124 -9.89 18.00 -8.54
N ASP A 125 -9.08 18.44 -7.58
CA ASP A 125 -7.62 18.40 -7.66
C ASP A 125 -7.04 17.10 -7.12
N THR A 126 -7.71 16.44 -6.19
CA THR A 126 -7.27 15.12 -5.69
C THR A 126 -7.26 14.07 -6.78
N GLY A 127 -6.39 13.07 -6.65
CA GLY A 127 -6.22 12.01 -7.63
C GLY A 127 -7.43 11.10 -7.79
N THR A 128 -7.59 10.58 -8.99
CA THR A 128 -8.65 9.66 -9.41
C THR A 128 -8.06 8.56 -10.29
N PHE A 129 -8.82 7.49 -10.54
CA PHE A 129 -8.38 6.46 -11.49
C PHE A 129 -8.14 7.04 -12.89
N LEU A 130 -8.98 7.97 -13.35
CA LEU A 130 -8.76 8.64 -14.63
C LEU A 130 -7.45 9.43 -14.66
N LYS A 131 -7.19 10.24 -13.63
CA LYS A 131 -5.98 11.08 -13.59
C LYS A 131 -4.70 10.25 -13.56
N THR A 132 -4.68 9.16 -12.82
CA THR A 132 -3.51 8.29 -12.72
C THR A 132 -3.16 7.59 -14.04
N LEU A 133 -4.08 7.52 -15.01
CA LEU A 133 -3.75 7.05 -16.36
C LEU A 133 -2.62 7.85 -17.02
N ALA A 134 -2.57 9.18 -16.77
CA ALA A 134 -1.53 10.04 -17.32
C ALA A 134 -0.11 9.67 -16.80
N TYR A 135 -0.05 8.99 -15.68
CA TYR A 135 1.19 8.62 -15.04
C TYR A 135 1.78 7.29 -15.55
N LEU A 136 0.93 6.39 -16.07
CA LEU A 136 1.35 5.06 -16.51
C LEU A 136 2.45 5.07 -17.58
N PRO A 137 2.43 5.95 -18.61
CA PRO A 137 3.51 6.02 -19.59
C PRO A 137 4.87 6.39 -18.97
N LEU A 138 4.90 7.29 -17.97
CA LEU A 138 6.12 7.66 -17.26
C LEU A 138 6.70 6.47 -16.50
N LEU A 139 5.87 5.79 -15.72
CA LEU A 139 6.28 4.61 -14.95
C LEU A 139 6.80 3.50 -15.86
N LYS A 140 6.12 3.28 -16.97
CA LYS A 140 6.56 2.30 -17.96
C LYS A 140 7.93 2.65 -18.55
N ARG A 141 8.16 3.91 -18.87
CA ARG A 141 9.47 4.41 -19.33
C ARG A 141 10.57 4.18 -18.31
N MET A 142 10.25 4.32 -17.01
CA MET A 142 11.18 4.04 -15.91
C MET A 142 11.44 2.54 -15.67
N GLY A 143 10.71 1.66 -16.35
CA GLY A 143 10.87 0.22 -16.23
C GLY A 143 10.00 -0.42 -15.16
N ILE A 144 8.98 0.27 -14.72
CA ILE A 144 7.97 -0.28 -13.83
C ILE A 144 7.01 -1.15 -14.63
N ASP A 145 6.71 -2.32 -14.12
CA ASP A 145 5.79 -3.29 -14.70
C ASP A 145 4.78 -3.87 -13.71
N VAL A 146 4.82 -3.38 -12.45
CA VAL A 146 3.83 -3.69 -11.43
C VAL A 146 3.37 -2.41 -10.74
N LEU A 147 2.07 -2.20 -10.74
CA LEU A 147 1.40 -1.16 -9.96
C LEU A 147 0.88 -1.81 -8.67
N TYR A 148 1.48 -1.46 -7.55
CA TYR A 148 1.00 -1.85 -6.23
C TYR A 148 0.13 -0.72 -5.67
N LEU A 149 -1.19 -0.90 -5.73
CA LEU A 149 -2.15 0.10 -5.26
C LEU A 149 -2.36 -0.04 -3.76
N LEU A 150 -2.13 1.04 -3.02
CA LEU A 150 -2.59 1.17 -1.64
C LEU A 150 -4.12 1.10 -1.60
N PRO A 151 -4.76 0.87 -0.43
CA PRO A 151 -6.16 0.50 -0.38
C PRO A 151 -7.08 1.43 -1.19
N ILE A 152 -7.96 0.83 -1.97
CA ILE A 152 -8.91 1.49 -2.88
C ILE A 152 -10.37 1.20 -2.52
N ALA A 153 -10.59 0.37 -1.50
CA ALA A 153 -11.93 0.02 -1.04
C ALA A 153 -12.59 1.20 -0.30
N LYS A 154 -13.92 1.17 -0.23
CA LYS A 154 -14.70 2.14 0.54
C LYS A 154 -14.24 2.14 2.00
N TYR A 155 -13.90 3.31 2.52
CA TYR A 155 -13.52 3.52 3.91
C TYR A 155 -14.46 4.52 4.60
N SER A 156 -14.40 4.61 5.94
CA SER A 156 -15.24 5.53 6.70
C SER A 156 -14.51 6.83 7.02
N LEU A 157 -15.27 7.92 7.09
CA LEU A 157 -14.79 9.22 7.58
C LEU A 157 -15.09 9.43 9.06
N LYS A 158 -15.70 8.45 9.74
CA LYS A 158 -15.95 8.51 11.19
C LYS A 158 -14.62 8.42 11.94
N ASP A 159 -14.39 9.35 12.84
CA ASP A 159 -13.16 9.46 13.65
C ASP A 159 -11.86 9.46 12.81
N LYS A 160 -11.95 10.05 11.61
CA LYS A 160 -10.88 10.08 10.60
C LYS A 160 -9.61 10.76 11.10
N LYS A 161 -8.48 10.26 10.63
CA LYS A 161 -7.18 10.92 10.74
C LYS A 161 -7.02 11.93 9.61
N GLY A 162 -6.45 13.10 9.90
CA GLY A 162 -6.18 14.15 8.91
C GLY A 162 -7.43 14.67 8.20
N GLU A 163 -7.23 15.26 7.02
CA GLU A 163 -8.29 15.90 6.23
C GLU A 163 -9.21 14.89 5.54
N LEU A 164 -8.65 13.78 5.04
CA LEU A 164 -9.33 12.81 4.16
C LEU A 164 -9.58 11.45 4.83
N GLY A 165 -8.99 11.16 5.98
CA GLY A 165 -9.06 9.85 6.62
C GLY A 165 -8.12 8.81 6.00
N SER A 166 -7.98 7.66 6.67
CA SER A 166 -7.14 6.56 6.25
C SER A 166 -7.89 5.60 5.33
N PRO A 167 -7.35 5.26 4.15
CA PRO A 167 -7.92 4.23 3.29
C PRO A 167 -7.79 2.82 3.89
N TYR A 168 -6.98 2.65 4.95
CA TYR A 168 -6.88 1.41 5.72
C TYR A 168 -8.07 1.19 6.67
N GLY A 169 -8.87 2.24 6.93
CA GLY A 169 -10.13 2.13 7.67
C GLY A 169 -11.29 1.64 6.79
N VAL A 170 -11.13 0.50 6.15
CA VAL A 170 -12.12 -0.07 5.21
C VAL A 170 -13.45 -0.29 5.91
N SER A 171 -14.53 0.24 5.35
CA SER A 171 -15.91 0.02 5.81
C SER A 171 -16.67 -1.01 4.99
N ASN A 172 -16.29 -1.18 3.71
CA ASN A 172 -16.86 -2.16 2.80
C ASN A 172 -15.82 -2.64 1.79
N PHE A 173 -15.46 -3.91 1.86
CA PHE A 173 -14.47 -4.52 0.96
C PHE A 173 -14.96 -4.71 -0.48
N PHE A 174 -16.28 -4.79 -0.70
CA PHE A 174 -16.90 -5.06 -1.99
C PHE A 174 -17.40 -3.78 -2.70
N ALA A 175 -16.96 -2.63 -2.22
CA ALA A 175 -17.22 -1.34 -2.84
C ALA A 175 -15.91 -0.54 -2.93
N LEU A 176 -15.71 0.19 -4.01
CA LEU A 176 -14.60 1.12 -4.16
C LEU A 176 -14.90 2.43 -3.44
N ASP A 177 -13.84 3.19 -3.12
CA ASP A 177 -13.96 4.58 -2.66
C ASP A 177 -14.48 5.46 -3.80
N GLU A 178 -15.69 5.99 -3.65
CA GLU A 178 -16.30 6.94 -4.60
C GLU A 178 -15.47 8.22 -4.80
N GLY A 179 -14.63 8.55 -3.83
CA GLY A 179 -13.66 9.64 -3.95
C GLY A 179 -12.63 9.44 -5.06
N LEU A 180 -12.44 8.22 -5.56
CA LEU A 180 -11.50 7.90 -6.64
C LEU A 180 -12.12 8.03 -8.04
N LYS A 181 -13.43 8.33 -8.16
CA LYS A 181 -14.10 8.66 -9.41
C LYS A 181 -13.79 10.10 -9.85
N ASP A 182 -13.60 10.29 -11.14
CA ASP A 182 -13.37 11.61 -11.72
C ASP A 182 -14.67 12.27 -12.23
N PRO A 183 -14.95 13.54 -11.87
CA PRO A 183 -16.09 14.26 -12.38
C PRO A 183 -16.05 14.49 -13.92
N MET A 184 -14.87 14.45 -14.55
CA MET A 184 -14.73 14.59 -16.01
C MET A 184 -15.49 13.53 -16.81
N THR A 185 -15.71 12.35 -16.26
CA THR A 185 -16.47 11.28 -16.93
C THR A 185 -17.98 11.42 -16.79
N GLY A 186 -18.45 12.38 -15.95
CA GLY A 186 -19.87 12.65 -15.72
C GLY A 186 -20.61 11.46 -15.09
N ASP A 187 -21.94 11.52 -15.12
CA ASP A 187 -22.80 10.49 -14.51
C ASP A 187 -22.99 9.22 -15.38
N ALA A 188 -22.38 9.20 -16.56
CA ALA A 188 -22.47 8.06 -17.47
C ALA A 188 -21.58 6.88 -17.08
N THR A 189 -20.67 7.09 -16.12
CA THR A 189 -19.72 6.11 -15.62
C THR A 189 -19.75 6.05 -14.10
N THR A 190 -19.28 4.95 -13.55
CA THR A 190 -19.11 4.71 -12.11
C THR A 190 -17.62 4.65 -11.76
N VAL A 191 -17.30 4.66 -10.47
CA VAL A 191 -15.93 4.41 -10.00
C VAL A 191 -15.43 3.04 -10.44
N ASN A 192 -16.31 2.03 -10.47
CA ASN A 192 -16.00 0.68 -10.95
C ASN A 192 -15.61 0.70 -12.44
N ASP A 193 -16.30 1.48 -13.27
CA ASP A 193 -15.96 1.62 -14.69
C ASP A 193 -14.56 2.25 -14.87
N GLU A 194 -14.24 3.25 -14.07
CA GLU A 194 -12.92 3.90 -14.11
C GLU A 194 -11.80 2.95 -13.62
N PHE A 195 -12.03 2.18 -12.57
CA PHE A 195 -11.04 1.21 -12.11
C PHE A 195 -10.85 0.06 -13.12
N LYS A 196 -11.93 -0.43 -13.75
CA LYS A 196 -11.82 -1.39 -14.86
C LYS A 196 -10.99 -0.81 -16.01
N ALA A 197 -11.22 0.44 -16.37
CA ALA A 197 -10.44 1.12 -17.42
C ALA A 197 -8.98 1.31 -17.01
N PHE A 198 -8.69 1.59 -15.73
CA PHE A 198 -7.34 1.68 -15.20
C PHE A 198 -6.60 0.33 -15.32
N VAL A 199 -7.24 -0.78 -14.93
CA VAL A 199 -6.64 -2.13 -15.08
C VAL A 199 -6.42 -2.48 -16.57
N GLU A 200 -7.41 -2.19 -17.44
CA GLU A 200 -7.25 -2.37 -18.89
C GLU A 200 -6.08 -1.54 -19.46
N ALA A 201 -5.90 -0.29 -18.98
CA ALA A 201 -4.79 0.58 -19.40
C ALA A 201 -3.43 0.04 -18.92
N ALA A 202 -3.34 -0.42 -17.69
CA ALA A 202 -2.15 -1.08 -17.16
C ALA A 202 -1.78 -2.30 -18.00
N HIS A 203 -2.74 -3.19 -18.26
CA HIS A 203 -2.53 -4.38 -19.08
C HIS A 203 -2.16 -4.03 -20.53
N ALA A 204 -2.71 -2.94 -21.10
CA ALA A 204 -2.33 -2.48 -22.43
C ALA A 204 -0.85 -2.07 -22.54
N LEU A 205 -0.25 -1.66 -21.41
CA LEU A 205 1.18 -1.39 -21.29
C LEU A 205 1.98 -2.60 -20.74
N ASP A 206 1.39 -3.79 -20.71
CA ASP A 206 1.98 -4.98 -20.10
C ASP A 206 2.41 -4.74 -18.63
N MET A 207 1.63 -4.00 -17.87
CA MET A 207 1.81 -3.79 -16.44
C MET A 207 0.80 -4.64 -15.67
N LYS A 208 1.21 -5.16 -14.52
CA LYS A 208 0.39 -5.93 -13.60
C LYS A 208 -0.17 -5.03 -12.49
N VAL A 209 -1.36 -5.36 -12.00
CA VAL A 209 -2.02 -4.61 -10.92
C VAL A 209 -2.14 -5.48 -9.68
N ILE A 210 -1.51 -5.05 -8.59
CA ILE A 210 -1.61 -5.63 -7.25
C ILE A 210 -2.35 -4.64 -6.36
N ILE A 211 -3.26 -5.13 -5.52
CA ILE A 211 -3.96 -4.31 -4.53
C ILE A 211 -3.55 -4.67 -3.11
N ASP A 212 -3.67 -3.72 -2.21
CA ASP A 212 -3.53 -3.95 -0.77
C ASP A 212 -4.89 -4.32 -0.17
N ILE A 213 -4.96 -5.41 0.60
CA ILE A 213 -6.16 -5.82 1.31
C ILE A 213 -5.90 -5.96 2.81
N ILE A 214 -6.88 -5.58 3.63
CA ILE A 214 -6.76 -5.48 5.09
C ILE A 214 -7.74 -6.43 5.78
N PRO A 215 -7.56 -7.77 5.73
CA PRO A 215 -8.55 -8.72 6.26
C PRO A 215 -8.54 -8.84 7.79
N ARG A 216 -7.58 -8.22 8.48
CA ARG A 216 -7.47 -8.30 9.95
C ARG A 216 -8.35 -7.28 10.66
N THR A 217 -8.49 -6.09 10.08
CA THR A 217 -9.22 -4.96 10.66
C THR A 217 -10.33 -4.47 9.76
N ASN A 218 -11.24 -3.69 10.32
CA ASN A 218 -12.26 -2.96 9.58
C ASN A 218 -12.45 -1.57 10.21
N SER A 219 -13.14 -0.67 9.53
CA SER A 219 -13.50 0.60 10.15
C SER A 219 -14.31 0.37 11.44
N VAL A 220 -14.11 1.22 12.44
CA VAL A 220 -15.02 1.26 13.61
C VAL A 220 -16.47 1.51 13.18
N ASN A 221 -16.70 2.19 12.07
CA ASN A 221 -18.02 2.44 11.48
C ASN A 221 -18.26 1.57 10.21
N SER A 222 -18.13 0.26 10.36
CA SER A 222 -18.27 -0.72 9.29
C SER A 222 -19.71 -0.89 8.81
N ASP A 223 -19.89 -1.06 7.50
CA ASP A 223 -21.18 -1.44 6.89
C ASP A 223 -21.67 -2.82 7.40
N LEU A 224 -20.76 -3.69 7.89
CA LEU A 224 -21.07 -5.03 8.40
C LEU A 224 -21.74 -5.03 9.78
N ILE A 225 -21.65 -3.95 10.54
CA ILE A 225 -22.19 -3.86 11.90
C ILE A 225 -23.71 -4.14 11.93
N ILE A 226 -24.44 -3.69 10.93
CA ILE A 226 -25.90 -3.84 10.86
C ILE A 226 -26.34 -5.32 10.89
N ASP A 227 -25.68 -6.14 10.10
CA ASP A 227 -26.06 -7.53 9.93
C ASP A 227 -25.25 -8.45 10.86
N HIS A 228 -24.03 -8.07 11.24
CA HIS A 228 -23.07 -8.85 12.00
C HIS A 228 -22.43 -8.09 13.17
N PRO A 229 -23.20 -7.56 14.14
CA PRO A 229 -22.63 -6.86 15.30
C PRO A 229 -21.78 -7.79 16.18
N ASP A 230 -21.98 -9.09 16.10
CA ASP A 230 -21.24 -10.16 16.78
C ASP A 230 -19.82 -10.39 16.22
N TRP A 231 -19.49 -9.80 15.07
CA TRP A 231 -18.14 -9.87 14.49
C TRP A 231 -17.19 -8.81 15.04
N PHE A 232 -17.67 -7.94 15.92
CA PHE A 232 -16.95 -6.81 16.49
C PHE A 232 -16.87 -6.89 18.02
N TYR A 233 -15.96 -6.12 18.60
CA TYR A 233 -15.76 -5.97 20.02
C TYR A 233 -16.42 -4.67 20.47
N TRP A 234 -17.12 -4.70 21.60
CA TRP A 234 -17.98 -3.62 22.06
C TRP A 234 -17.59 -3.13 23.45
N ILE A 235 -17.62 -1.80 23.65
CA ILE A 235 -17.43 -1.12 24.93
C ILE A 235 -18.54 -0.10 25.16
N ASP A 236 -18.73 0.33 26.42
CA ASP A 236 -19.59 1.48 26.69
C ASP A 236 -18.96 2.75 26.10
N HIS A 237 -19.79 3.65 25.54
CA HIS A 237 -19.27 4.86 24.87
C HIS A 237 -18.45 5.74 25.82
N LYS A 238 -18.83 5.80 27.13
CA LYS A 238 -18.10 6.54 28.15
C LYS A 238 -16.64 6.07 28.34
N ASP A 239 -16.36 4.79 28.05
CA ASP A 239 -15.03 4.20 28.22
C ASP A 239 -14.08 4.52 27.05
N LEU A 240 -14.58 5.13 25.96
CA LEU A 240 -13.80 5.43 24.76
C LEU A 240 -12.70 6.48 25.02
N GLU A 241 -12.98 7.49 25.83
CA GLU A 241 -12.03 8.57 26.13
C GLU A 241 -10.75 8.04 26.81
N ASP A 242 -10.91 7.06 27.72
CA ASP A 242 -9.81 6.43 28.44
C ASP A 242 -9.36 5.09 27.84
N TYR A 243 -9.91 4.73 26.66
CA TYR A 243 -9.57 3.46 26.02
C TYR A 243 -8.17 3.47 25.42
N ARG A 244 -7.33 2.57 25.91
CA ARG A 244 -5.96 2.37 25.41
C ARG A 244 -5.47 0.97 25.71
N PRO A 245 -4.42 0.49 25.00
CA PRO A 245 -3.80 -0.79 25.33
C PRO A 245 -3.24 -0.75 26.76
N PRO A 246 -3.47 -1.81 27.56
CA PRO A 246 -2.96 -1.85 28.93
C PRO A 246 -1.43 -1.95 28.94
N MET A 247 -0.79 -1.33 29.95
CA MET A 247 0.64 -1.43 30.17
C MET A 247 0.92 -2.44 31.29
N VAL A 248 1.76 -3.41 31.01
CA VAL A 248 2.10 -4.52 31.92
C VAL A 248 3.45 -4.25 32.57
N GLU A 249 3.44 -3.97 33.86
CA GLU A 249 4.66 -3.75 34.63
C GLU A 249 5.56 -5.00 34.62
N GLY A 250 6.87 -4.79 34.54
CA GLY A 250 7.88 -5.87 34.56
C GLY A 250 8.14 -6.51 33.20
N LEU A 251 7.31 -6.24 32.19
CA LEU A 251 7.59 -6.66 30.81
C LEU A 251 8.22 -5.51 30.00
N LYS A 252 9.12 -5.87 29.10
CA LYS A 252 9.72 -4.91 28.15
C LYS A 252 8.67 -4.39 27.17
N SER A 253 8.97 -3.28 26.52
CA SER A 253 8.15 -2.76 25.43
C SER A 253 8.30 -3.61 24.16
N THR A 254 7.25 -3.60 23.33
CA THR A 254 7.23 -4.25 22.02
C THR A 254 7.55 -5.74 22.02
N LEU A 255 7.00 -6.47 23.00
CA LEU A 255 7.10 -7.93 23.03
C LEU A 255 5.96 -8.59 22.24
N PRO A 256 6.22 -9.64 21.45
CA PRO A 256 5.16 -10.40 20.81
C PRO A 256 4.29 -11.11 21.88
N ALA A 257 2.98 -11.21 21.62
CA ALA A 257 2.01 -11.83 22.54
C ALA A 257 2.15 -13.38 22.58
N LYS A 258 3.26 -13.86 23.11
CA LYS A 258 3.55 -15.29 23.28
C LYS A 258 3.05 -15.80 24.62
N LYS A 259 2.65 -17.09 24.67
CA LYS A 259 2.15 -17.78 25.85
C LYS A 259 3.09 -17.67 27.08
N GLU A 260 4.39 -17.55 26.85
CA GLU A 260 5.40 -17.43 27.92
C GLU A 260 5.23 -16.19 28.80
N TYR A 261 4.57 -15.13 28.26
CA TYR A 261 4.31 -13.87 28.99
C TYR A 261 2.91 -13.81 29.60
N PHE A 262 2.06 -14.82 29.43
CA PHE A 262 0.65 -14.73 29.82
C PHE A 262 0.44 -14.73 31.32
N LYS A 263 1.33 -15.33 32.10
CA LYS A 263 1.26 -15.25 33.55
C LYS A 263 1.37 -13.80 34.05
N GLU A 264 2.36 -13.08 33.57
CA GLU A 264 2.59 -11.69 33.89
C GLU A 264 1.46 -10.80 33.31
N LEU A 265 1.05 -11.07 32.07
CA LEU A 265 0.01 -10.36 31.36
C LEU A 265 -1.32 -10.41 32.16
N PHE A 266 -1.84 -11.60 32.44
CA PHE A 266 -3.13 -11.79 33.08
C PHE A 266 -3.11 -11.58 34.60
N SER A 267 -1.95 -11.50 35.25
CA SER A 267 -1.84 -11.07 36.64
C SER A 267 -1.75 -9.54 36.80
N SER A 268 -1.68 -8.79 35.69
CA SER A 268 -1.60 -7.33 35.73
C SER A 268 -2.96 -6.69 36.03
N PRO A 269 -3.07 -5.81 37.06
CA PRO A 269 -4.32 -5.09 37.35
C PRO A 269 -4.80 -4.24 36.15
N SER A 270 -3.89 -3.68 35.35
CA SER A 270 -4.26 -2.90 34.17
C SER A 270 -4.93 -3.74 33.07
N VAL A 271 -4.55 -5.02 32.96
CA VAL A 271 -5.18 -5.96 32.04
C VAL A 271 -6.59 -6.34 32.54
N GLU A 272 -6.73 -6.67 33.81
CA GLU A 272 -8.02 -6.99 34.43
C GLU A 272 -9.01 -5.81 34.26
N GLU A 273 -8.59 -4.59 34.58
CA GLU A 273 -9.39 -3.37 34.38
C GLU A 273 -9.80 -3.21 32.91
N HIS A 274 -8.86 -3.42 32.00
CA HIS A 274 -9.12 -3.33 30.56
C HIS A 274 -10.16 -4.36 30.10
N LEU A 275 -10.06 -5.63 30.53
CA LEU A 275 -11.00 -6.68 30.18
C LEU A 275 -12.44 -6.38 30.65
N HIS A 276 -12.61 -5.70 31.78
CA HIS A 276 -13.91 -5.31 32.31
C HIS A 276 -14.62 -4.19 31.52
N LYS A 277 -13.94 -3.51 30.58
CA LYS A 277 -14.56 -2.51 29.70
C LYS A 277 -15.46 -3.14 28.64
N PHE A 278 -15.23 -4.40 28.28
CA PHE A 278 -15.93 -5.06 27.17
C PHE A 278 -17.34 -5.52 27.52
N ARG A 279 -18.23 -5.46 26.53
CA ARG A 279 -19.66 -5.79 26.63
C ARG A 279 -20.06 -6.82 25.57
N LYS A 280 -21.20 -7.46 25.80
CA LYS A 280 -21.90 -8.20 24.73
C LYS A 280 -22.29 -7.23 23.61
N ASN A 281 -22.40 -7.74 22.36
CA ASN A 281 -22.84 -6.90 21.27
C ASN A 281 -24.28 -6.35 21.51
N PRO A 282 -24.62 -5.17 20.95
CA PRO A 282 -25.91 -4.52 21.21
C PRO A 282 -27.14 -5.35 20.85
N ARG A 283 -27.05 -6.16 19.80
CA ARG A 283 -28.15 -7.05 19.37
C ARG A 283 -28.48 -8.11 20.41
N ASP A 284 -27.46 -8.71 21.02
CA ASP A 284 -27.62 -9.75 22.03
C ASP A 284 -28.05 -9.16 23.39
N LEU A 285 -27.66 -7.90 23.68
CA LEU A 285 -28.11 -7.19 24.86
C LEU A 285 -29.61 -6.86 24.81
N ASN A 286 -30.10 -6.35 23.68
CA ASN A 286 -31.51 -6.01 23.49
C ASN A 286 -31.94 -6.16 22.03
N PRO A 287 -32.40 -7.37 21.62
CA PRO A 287 -32.80 -7.65 20.23
C PRO A 287 -33.91 -6.74 19.69
N GLU A 288 -34.88 -6.36 20.54
CA GLU A 288 -35.99 -5.51 20.11
C GLU A 288 -35.56 -4.06 19.88
N GLN A 289 -34.68 -3.54 20.71
CA GLN A 289 -34.10 -2.21 20.53
C GLN A 289 -33.19 -2.17 19.29
N TRP A 290 -32.42 -3.25 19.06
CA TRP A 290 -31.62 -3.43 17.83
C TRP A 290 -32.48 -3.37 16.56
N LYS A 291 -33.59 -4.09 16.51
CA LYS A 291 -34.53 -4.04 15.37
C LYS A 291 -35.06 -2.63 15.12
N LYS A 292 -35.37 -1.87 16.20
CA LYS A 292 -35.82 -0.48 16.08
C LYS A 292 -34.73 0.40 15.49
N MET A 293 -33.50 0.29 15.96
CA MET A 293 -32.34 1.02 15.46
C MET A 293 -32.05 0.71 13.99
N VAL A 294 -32.03 -0.58 13.60
CA VAL A 294 -31.83 -1.02 12.20
C VAL A 294 -32.92 -0.44 11.29
N LYS A 295 -34.17 -0.40 11.75
CA LYS A 295 -35.27 0.23 11.01
C LYS A 295 -35.05 1.74 10.83
N ALA A 296 -34.54 2.42 11.86
CA ALA A 296 -34.19 3.83 11.80
C ALA A 296 -33.04 4.06 10.81
N TYR A 297 -31.97 3.25 10.86
CA TYR A 297 -30.84 3.31 9.95
C TYR A 297 -31.25 3.14 8.48
N LYS A 298 -32.06 2.12 8.17
CA LYS A 298 -32.54 1.82 6.81
C LYS A 298 -33.62 2.81 6.30
N SER A 299 -34.02 3.79 7.10
CA SER A 299 -34.98 4.82 6.69
C SER A 299 -34.36 5.78 5.67
N LYS A 300 -35.09 6.11 4.59
CA LYS A 300 -34.68 7.12 3.60
C LYS A 300 -34.45 8.52 4.19
N LYS A 301 -34.92 8.78 5.40
CA LYS A 301 -34.73 10.04 6.13
C LYS A 301 -33.52 10.03 7.06
N ASN A 302 -32.86 8.88 7.19
CA ASN A 302 -31.68 8.77 8.03
C ASN A 302 -30.49 9.50 7.38
N THR A 303 -29.83 10.33 8.17
CA THR A 303 -28.58 11.03 7.82
C THR A 303 -27.45 10.68 8.78
N LYS A 304 -27.70 9.80 9.76
CA LYS A 304 -26.72 9.37 10.76
C LYS A 304 -25.98 8.13 10.32
N GLU A 305 -24.74 8.05 10.69
CA GLU A 305 -23.93 6.85 10.52
C GLU A 305 -24.34 5.76 11.52
N ILE A 306 -23.89 4.53 11.29
CA ILE A 306 -24.31 3.39 12.12
C ILE A 306 -23.89 3.54 13.58
N LEU A 307 -22.66 3.97 13.85
CA LEU A 307 -22.18 4.14 15.23
C LEU A 307 -22.91 5.27 15.98
N ASP A 308 -23.32 6.34 15.29
CA ASP A 308 -24.12 7.40 15.92
C ASP A 308 -25.46 6.86 16.43
N LEU A 309 -26.08 5.97 15.67
CA LEU A 309 -27.30 5.31 16.08
C LEU A 309 -27.07 4.26 17.18
N VAL A 310 -25.98 3.52 17.13
CA VAL A 310 -25.61 2.60 18.23
C VAL A 310 -25.39 3.37 19.52
N GLN A 311 -24.70 4.49 19.47
CA GLN A 311 -24.52 5.35 20.64
C GLN A 311 -25.86 5.88 21.16
N GLU A 312 -26.73 6.37 20.28
CA GLU A 312 -28.04 6.91 20.66
C GLU A 312 -28.95 5.88 21.33
N TYR A 313 -28.97 4.64 20.81
CA TYR A 313 -29.86 3.60 21.27
C TYR A 313 -29.29 2.77 22.42
N PHE A 314 -27.97 2.61 22.52
CA PHE A 314 -27.32 1.67 23.43
C PHE A 314 -26.26 2.29 24.35
N ASP A 315 -25.84 3.53 24.08
CA ASP A 315 -24.70 4.18 24.72
C ASP A 315 -23.39 3.36 24.61
N MET A 316 -23.20 2.73 23.45
CA MET A 316 -22.08 1.84 23.16
C MET A 316 -21.35 2.27 21.88
N THR A 317 -20.12 1.79 21.74
CA THR A 317 -19.31 1.91 20.54
C THR A 317 -18.48 0.65 20.29
N VAL A 318 -17.96 0.49 19.08
CA VAL A 318 -16.98 -0.55 18.75
C VAL A 318 -15.63 -0.16 19.36
N ALA A 319 -14.94 -1.13 19.95
CA ALA A 319 -13.63 -0.92 20.57
C ALA A 319 -12.55 -0.71 19.49
N PRO A 320 -11.77 0.38 19.56
CA PRO A 320 -10.64 0.59 18.63
C PRO A 320 -9.57 -0.50 18.73
N ALA A 321 -8.93 -0.81 17.60
CA ALA A 321 -7.78 -1.70 17.55
C ALA A 321 -6.51 -1.04 18.12
N PHE A 322 -5.50 -1.85 18.41
CA PHE A 322 -4.16 -1.40 18.80
C PHE A 322 -3.12 -2.46 18.41
N SER A 323 -1.84 -2.16 18.61
CA SER A 323 -0.72 -3.04 18.25
C SER A 323 -0.85 -4.45 18.85
N ASP A 324 -0.46 -5.48 18.10
CA ASP A 324 -0.42 -6.88 18.54
C ASP A 324 0.79 -7.21 19.46
N HIS A 325 1.58 -6.19 19.82
CA HIS A 325 2.73 -6.31 20.72
C HIS A 325 2.43 -5.77 22.11
N ILE A 326 2.81 -6.54 23.15
CA ILE A 326 2.69 -6.13 24.55
C ILE A 326 3.55 -4.89 24.79
N ASN A 327 2.99 -3.90 25.50
CA ASN A 327 3.67 -2.66 25.86
C ASN A 327 4.20 -1.85 24.68
N ASP A 328 3.59 -1.97 23.49
CA ASP A 328 3.86 -1.06 22.40
C ASP A 328 3.37 0.35 22.79
N PRO A 329 4.21 1.40 22.68
CA PRO A 329 3.83 2.75 23.09
C PRO A 329 2.81 3.43 22.16
N GLN A 330 2.43 2.81 21.03
CA GLN A 330 1.44 3.35 20.13
C GLN A 330 0.06 3.47 20.82
N PRO A 331 -0.68 4.56 20.60
CA PRO A 331 -2.06 4.68 21.08
C PRO A 331 -2.99 3.70 20.34
N ALA A 332 -4.21 3.53 20.86
CA ALA A 332 -5.26 2.85 20.11
C ALA A 332 -5.55 3.57 18.78
N TRP A 333 -5.92 2.82 17.76
CA TRP A 333 -6.20 3.31 16.41
C TRP A 333 -7.68 3.68 16.29
N SER A 334 -8.02 4.95 16.43
CA SER A 334 -9.39 5.46 16.59
C SER A 334 -10.33 5.13 15.42
N ASP A 335 -9.79 4.90 14.24
CA ASP A 335 -10.53 4.72 12.98
C ASP A 335 -10.80 3.25 12.60
N VAL A 336 -10.13 2.30 13.27
CA VAL A 336 -10.23 0.87 12.96
C VAL A 336 -10.44 0.00 14.20
N THR A 337 -11.04 -1.18 13.99
CA THR A 337 -11.24 -2.22 14.99
C THR A 337 -10.78 -3.56 14.45
N PHE A 338 -10.46 -4.53 15.31
CA PHE A 338 -10.21 -5.90 14.90
C PHE A 338 -11.52 -6.64 14.64
N PHE A 339 -11.50 -7.53 13.64
CA PHE A 339 -12.52 -8.54 13.49
C PHE A 339 -12.39 -9.63 14.56
N ARG A 340 -13.51 -10.13 15.03
CA ARG A 340 -13.58 -11.26 15.92
C ARG A 340 -13.41 -12.57 15.15
N MET A 341 -12.16 -13.02 15.01
CA MET A 341 -11.78 -14.18 14.19
C MET A 341 -12.29 -15.51 14.73
N TYR A 342 -12.53 -15.60 16.04
CA TYR A 342 -13.05 -16.78 16.72
C TYR A 342 -14.25 -16.43 17.58
N ASN A 343 -15.19 -17.38 17.75
CA ASN A 343 -16.37 -17.16 18.58
C ASN A 343 -16.13 -17.38 20.08
N ASP A 344 -14.99 -17.96 20.43
CA ASP A 344 -14.48 -18.15 21.79
C ASP A 344 -13.23 -17.31 22.07
N HIS A 345 -12.69 -17.44 23.26
CA HIS A 345 -11.42 -16.82 23.64
C HIS A 345 -10.23 -17.68 23.17
N PRO A 346 -9.01 -17.07 23.06
CA PRO A 346 -7.83 -17.82 22.69
C PRO A 346 -7.57 -18.99 23.64
N ILE A 347 -7.27 -20.16 23.09
CA ILE A 347 -7.01 -21.39 23.86
C ILE A 347 -5.89 -21.19 24.89
N ASN A 348 -4.84 -20.45 24.51
CA ASN A 348 -3.71 -20.17 25.38
C ASN A 348 -4.06 -19.28 26.58
N SER A 349 -5.06 -18.42 26.44
CA SER A 349 -5.51 -17.46 27.47
C SER A 349 -6.58 -18.04 28.38
N GLN A 350 -7.34 -19.04 27.93
CA GLN A 350 -8.48 -19.59 28.65
C GLN A 350 -8.17 -19.97 30.12
N PRO A 351 -7.05 -20.66 30.45
CA PRO A 351 -6.75 -21.02 31.84
C PRO A 351 -6.62 -19.80 32.77
N PHE A 352 -6.10 -18.68 32.26
CA PHE A 352 -5.95 -17.46 33.04
C PHE A 352 -7.28 -16.72 33.19
N LEU A 353 -8.11 -16.73 32.14
CA LEU A 353 -9.45 -16.17 32.19
C LEU A 353 -10.36 -16.90 33.17
N ASP A 354 -10.25 -18.25 33.24
CA ASP A 354 -11.01 -19.09 34.16
C ASP A 354 -10.66 -18.75 35.65
N GLU A 355 -9.42 -18.35 35.92
CA GLU A 355 -9.00 -17.88 37.24
C GLU A 355 -9.51 -16.46 37.57
N LEU A 356 -9.63 -15.58 36.57
CA LEU A 356 -10.07 -14.19 36.74
C LEU A 356 -11.60 -14.05 36.73
N GLY A 357 -12.35 -14.94 36.05
CA GLY A 357 -13.80 -14.91 35.95
C GLY A 357 -14.32 -14.97 34.49
N GLU A 358 -15.60 -14.64 34.31
CA GLU A 358 -16.22 -14.60 32.99
C GLU A 358 -16.04 -13.20 32.35
N PHE A 359 -15.56 -13.19 31.13
CA PHE A 359 -15.36 -11.98 30.34
C PHE A 359 -16.14 -12.03 29.02
N ASN A 360 -16.60 -10.86 28.59
CA ASN A 360 -17.12 -10.68 27.24
C ASN A 360 -15.99 -10.75 26.20
N PRO A 361 -16.30 -10.92 24.91
CA PRO A 361 -15.31 -10.80 23.86
C PRO A 361 -14.54 -9.48 23.98
N TYR A 362 -13.23 -9.55 23.99
CA TYR A 362 -12.30 -8.43 24.26
C TYR A 362 -11.25 -8.28 23.17
N ILE A 363 -10.67 -7.09 23.06
CA ILE A 363 -9.41 -6.86 22.34
C ILE A 363 -8.28 -6.82 23.37
N LEU A 364 -7.34 -7.76 23.22
CA LEU A 364 -6.06 -7.76 23.91
C LEU A 364 -5.00 -8.27 22.94
N PHE A 365 -3.74 -8.25 23.32
CA PHE A 365 -2.60 -8.64 22.48
C PHE A 365 -2.71 -10.08 21.94
N ASP A 366 -3.29 -11.00 22.70
CA ASP A 366 -3.54 -12.39 22.32
C ASP A 366 -4.58 -12.51 21.18
N VAL A 367 -5.70 -11.82 21.26
CA VAL A 367 -6.71 -11.81 20.18
C VAL A 367 -6.25 -11.01 18.97
N ALA A 368 -5.39 -9.99 19.18
CA ALA A 368 -4.77 -9.25 18.08
C ALA A 368 -3.80 -10.14 17.29
N LYS A 369 -3.15 -11.11 17.93
CA LYS A 369 -2.20 -12.08 17.32
C LYS A 369 -2.82 -13.50 17.23
N CYS A 370 -3.89 -13.65 16.44
CA CYS A 370 -4.60 -14.93 16.26
C CYS A 370 -3.70 -16.06 15.71
N SER A 371 -2.66 -15.71 14.93
CA SER A 371 -1.70 -16.70 14.41
C SER A 371 -0.95 -17.45 15.50
N LEU A 372 -0.68 -16.79 16.63
CA LEU A 372 -0.02 -17.40 17.81
C LEU A 372 -1.03 -17.92 18.84
N ASN A 373 -2.19 -17.29 18.91
CA ASN A 373 -3.19 -17.52 19.95
C ASN A 373 -4.57 -17.78 19.34
N PRO A 374 -4.76 -18.91 18.64
CA PRO A 374 -6.05 -19.25 18.03
C PRO A 374 -7.11 -19.59 19.09
N GLY A 375 -8.37 -19.35 18.76
CA GLY A 375 -9.51 -19.97 19.45
C GLY A 375 -9.78 -21.39 18.95
N SER A 376 -10.76 -22.07 19.54
CA SER A 376 -11.22 -23.38 19.11
C SER A 376 -12.44 -23.33 18.18
N GLN A 377 -13.13 -22.18 18.09
CA GLN A 377 -14.36 -21.99 17.34
C GLN A 377 -14.19 -20.89 16.29
N PRO A 378 -13.66 -21.21 15.09
CA PRO A 378 -13.51 -20.22 14.02
C PRO A 378 -14.85 -19.54 13.67
N ASN A 379 -14.83 -18.24 13.44
CA ASN A 379 -15.97 -17.49 12.94
C ASN A 379 -16.09 -17.71 11.41
N MET A 380 -16.57 -18.91 11.04
CA MET A 380 -16.60 -19.35 9.64
C MET A 380 -17.35 -18.40 8.70
N PRO A 381 -18.50 -17.80 9.07
CA PRO A 381 -19.17 -16.83 8.19
C PRO A 381 -18.32 -15.60 7.89
N LEU A 382 -17.56 -15.11 8.87
CA LEU A 382 -16.59 -14.03 8.66
C LEU A 382 -15.42 -14.48 7.77
N TRP A 383 -14.86 -15.67 8.01
CA TRP A 383 -13.75 -16.19 7.22
C TRP A 383 -14.15 -16.41 5.75
N GLU A 384 -15.36 -16.87 5.49
CA GLU A 384 -15.90 -16.98 4.13
C GLU A 384 -15.96 -15.60 3.45
N LEU A 385 -16.50 -14.59 4.13
CA LEU A 385 -16.55 -13.23 3.60
C LEU A 385 -15.16 -12.67 3.30
N LEU A 386 -14.22 -12.81 4.24
CA LEU A 386 -12.85 -12.30 4.06
C LEU A 386 -12.10 -13.03 2.94
N SER A 387 -12.34 -14.34 2.78
CA SER A 387 -11.71 -15.12 1.71
C SER A 387 -12.33 -14.87 0.33
N ASP A 388 -13.51 -14.23 0.24
CA ASP A 388 -14.17 -13.86 -1.02
C ASP A 388 -13.75 -12.46 -1.53
N ILE A 389 -13.00 -11.68 -0.75
CA ILE A 389 -12.54 -10.34 -1.15
C ILE A 389 -11.73 -10.41 -2.46
N ILE A 390 -10.66 -11.18 -2.48
CA ILE A 390 -9.79 -11.28 -3.67
C ILE A 390 -10.53 -11.89 -4.87
N PRO A 391 -11.28 -13.00 -4.76
CA PRO A 391 -12.16 -13.50 -5.81
C PRO A 391 -13.07 -12.44 -6.44
N TYR A 392 -13.65 -11.56 -5.62
CA TYR A 392 -14.45 -10.44 -6.11
C TYR A 392 -13.63 -9.50 -7.01
N TYR A 393 -12.46 -9.03 -6.52
CA TYR A 393 -11.61 -8.12 -7.30
C TYR A 393 -11.02 -8.77 -8.55
N GLN A 394 -10.68 -10.07 -8.51
CA GLN A 394 -10.25 -10.82 -9.68
C GLN A 394 -11.34 -10.87 -10.76
N THR A 395 -12.56 -11.22 -10.36
CA THR A 395 -13.66 -11.42 -11.29
C THR A 395 -14.20 -10.11 -11.84
N GLU A 396 -14.31 -9.10 -10.99
CA GLU A 396 -14.91 -7.82 -11.35
C GLU A 396 -13.93 -6.91 -12.09
N PHE A 397 -12.65 -6.93 -11.72
CA PHE A 397 -11.67 -5.95 -12.21
C PHE A 397 -10.45 -6.57 -12.91
N GLY A 398 -10.19 -7.85 -12.73
CA GLY A 398 -9.07 -8.52 -13.40
C GLY A 398 -7.70 -8.18 -12.82
N ILE A 399 -7.59 -7.97 -11.51
CA ILE A 399 -6.30 -7.73 -10.83
C ILE A 399 -5.40 -8.96 -10.87
N ASP A 400 -4.09 -8.77 -10.76
CA ASP A 400 -3.08 -9.81 -10.94
C ASP A 400 -2.44 -10.30 -9.63
N GLY A 401 -2.65 -9.58 -8.54
CA GLY A 401 -2.08 -9.94 -7.24
C GLY A 401 -2.66 -9.14 -6.08
N ALA A 402 -2.29 -9.54 -4.87
CA ALA A 402 -2.64 -8.84 -3.64
C ALA A 402 -1.50 -8.89 -2.62
N ARG A 403 -1.34 -7.81 -1.86
CA ARG A 403 -0.59 -7.80 -0.60
C ARG A 403 -1.60 -7.96 0.52
N ILE A 404 -1.33 -8.87 1.45
CA ILE A 404 -2.17 -9.09 2.61
C ILE A 404 -1.59 -8.34 3.80
N ASP A 405 -2.29 -7.27 4.20
CA ASP A 405 -1.97 -6.45 5.37
C ASP A 405 -2.17 -7.24 6.66
N MET A 406 -1.24 -7.12 7.60
CA MET A 406 -1.23 -7.84 8.87
C MET A 406 -1.45 -9.37 8.74
N GLY A 407 -1.10 -9.97 7.60
CA GLY A 407 -1.26 -11.40 7.35
C GLY A 407 -0.52 -12.30 8.35
N HIS A 408 0.56 -11.79 8.93
CA HIS A 408 1.32 -12.45 10.00
C HIS A 408 0.51 -12.65 11.30
N ALA A 409 -0.56 -11.88 11.52
CA ALA A 409 -1.43 -11.95 12.69
C ALA A 409 -2.68 -12.82 12.46
N LEU A 410 -3.00 -13.17 11.21
CA LEU A 410 -4.19 -13.94 10.86
C LEU A 410 -4.03 -15.45 11.15
N PRO A 411 -5.14 -16.17 11.41
CA PRO A 411 -5.13 -17.63 11.45
C PRO A 411 -4.57 -18.22 10.15
N VAL A 412 -3.73 -19.25 10.28
CA VAL A 412 -3.07 -19.88 9.12
C VAL A 412 -4.11 -20.48 8.16
N GLU A 413 -5.16 -21.10 8.69
CA GLU A 413 -6.24 -21.69 7.92
C GLU A 413 -7.04 -20.64 7.13
N LEU A 414 -7.21 -19.42 7.67
CA LEU A 414 -7.84 -18.33 6.93
C LEU A 414 -6.94 -17.85 5.79
N ILE A 415 -5.63 -17.72 6.00
CA ILE A 415 -4.68 -17.40 4.94
C ILE A 415 -4.75 -18.45 3.82
N ASP A 416 -4.78 -19.73 4.17
CA ASP A 416 -4.93 -20.81 3.20
C ASP A 416 -6.25 -20.70 2.40
N MET A 417 -7.37 -20.39 3.07
CA MET A 417 -8.65 -20.14 2.40
C MET A 417 -8.56 -18.98 1.41
N ILE A 418 -7.98 -17.85 1.80
CA ILE A 418 -7.80 -16.66 0.94
C ILE A 418 -6.98 -17.02 -0.30
N ILE A 419 -5.81 -17.61 -0.10
CA ILE A 419 -4.90 -17.96 -1.19
C ILE A 419 -5.51 -19.03 -2.11
N SER A 420 -6.09 -20.08 -1.54
CA SER A 420 -6.66 -21.18 -2.31
C SER A 420 -7.86 -20.74 -3.16
N LYS A 421 -8.76 -19.90 -2.64
CA LYS A 421 -9.90 -19.38 -3.41
C LYS A 421 -9.43 -18.53 -4.60
N ALA A 422 -8.46 -17.64 -4.38
CA ALA A 422 -7.92 -16.80 -5.45
C ALA A 422 -7.19 -17.61 -6.51
N LYS A 423 -6.35 -18.58 -6.12
CA LYS A 423 -5.61 -19.45 -7.07
C LYS A 423 -6.50 -20.42 -7.84
N LYS A 424 -7.71 -20.72 -7.37
CA LYS A 424 -8.71 -21.45 -8.17
C LYS A 424 -9.22 -20.65 -9.37
N ILE A 425 -9.26 -19.31 -9.27
CA ILE A 425 -9.67 -18.41 -10.36
C ILE A 425 -8.49 -18.20 -11.30
N ASP A 426 -7.33 -17.85 -10.77
CA ASP A 426 -6.08 -17.67 -11.52
C ASP A 426 -4.91 -18.29 -10.75
N SER A 427 -4.38 -19.39 -11.26
CA SER A 427 -3.22 -20.06 -10.67
C SER A 427 -1.96 -19.17 -10.65
N ASN A 428 -1.88 -18.16 -11.53
CA ASN A 428 -0.79 -17.20 -11.62
C ASN A 428 -0.97 -15.94 -10.75
N PHE A 429 -2.01 -15.89 -9.95
CA PHE A 429 -2.23 -14.76 -9.02
C PHE A 429 -1.09 -14.66 -8.00
N CYS A 430 -0.55 -13.45 -7.81
CA CYS A 430 0.60 -13.20 -6.94
C CYS A 430 0.16 -12.78 -5.54
N PHE A 431 0.83 -13.32 -4.52
CA PHE A 431 0.63 -12.93 -3.12
C PHE A 431 1.90 -12.38 -2.50
N ILE A 432 1.80 -11.19 -1.89
CA ILE A 432 2.87 -10.53 -1.13
C ILE A 432 2.49 -10.54 0.35
N ALA A 433 3.37 -11.06 1.20
CA ALA A 433 3.18 -11.01 2.65
C ALA A 433 3.70 -9.69 3.22
N GLU A 434 2.93 -9.09 4.13
CA GLU A 434 3.49 -8.14 5.08
C GLU A 434 4.25 -8.92 6.16
N GLU A 435 5.44 -9.33 5.80
CA GLU A 435 6.41 -9.95 6.70
C GLU A 435 7.69 -9.11 6.60
N LEU A 436 8.05 -8.49 7.72
CA LEU A 436 9.20 -7.59 7.79
C LEU A 436 10.45 -8.30 8.30
N ASP A 437 10.29 -9.44 8.96
CA ASP A 437 11.40 -10.27 9.43
C ASP A 437 11.80 -11.28 8.36
N ILE A 438 12.97 -11.10 7.78
CA ILE A 438 13.50 -11.99 6.74
C ILE A 438 13.73 -13.43 7.21
N GLU A 439 13.83 -13.66 8.52
CA GLU A 439 13.95 -15.00 9.10
C GLU A 439 12.67 -15.81 8.91
N ASN A 440 11.52 -15.14 8.76
CA ASN A 440 10.22 -15.75 8.51
C ASN A 440 9.93 -15.99 7.02
N ALA A 441 10.89 -15.72 6.13
CA ALA A 441 10.68 -15.83 4.68
C ALA A 441 10.23 -17.24 4.26
N GLN A 442 10.83 -18.30 4.82
CA GLN A 442 10.43 -19.68 4.51
C GLN A 442 9.00 -19.97 4.99
N ALA A 443 8.65 -19.54 6.21
CA ALA A 443 7.30 -19.72 6.73
C ALA A 443 6.23 -19.01 5.89
N SER A 444 6.56 -17.88 5.28
CA SER A 444 5.68 -17.18 4.36
C SER A 444 5.48 -17.95 3.05
N ILE A 445 6.56 -18.51 2.47
CA ILE A 445 6.47 -19.38 1.29
C ILE A 445 5.61 -20.62 1.58
N ASP A 446 5.81 -21.25 2.73
CA ASP A 446 5.06 -22.45 3.14
C ASP A 446 3.55 -22.17 3.28
N LYS A 447 3.16 -20.91 3.57
CA LYS A 447 1.76 -20.44 3.56
C LYS A 447 1.23 -20.10 2.16
N GLY A 448 2.07 -20.16 1.12
CA GLY A 448 1.66 -19.91 -0.27
C GLY A 448 1.92 -18.50 -0.82
N TYR A 449 2.61 -17.64 -0.07
CA TYR A 449 3.05 -16.34 -0.59
C TYR A 449 4.17 -16.47 -1.62
N ASN A 450 4.24 -15.54 -2.55
CA ASN A 450 5.27 -15.51 -3.59
C ASN A 450 6.50 -14.71 -3.17
N MET A 451 6.32 -13.74 -2.27
CA MET A 451 7.38 -12.91 -1.71
C MET A 451 6.95 -12.27 -0.39
N ILE A 452 7.92 -11.70 0.31
CA ILE A 452 7.71 -10.88 1.51
C ILE A 452 8.15 -9.43 1.26
N ILE A 453 7.69 -8.49 2.09
CA ILE A 453 8.22 -7.11 2.05
C ILE A 453 9.69 -7.10 2.47
N GLY A 454 10.03 -7.75 3.57
CA GLY A 454 11.37 -7.77 4.14
C GLY A 454 11.75 -6.46 4.85
N ASP A 455 13.03 -6.32 5.19
CA ASP A 455 13.57 -5.24 6.01
C ASP A 455 14.43 -4.21 5.24
N GLY A 456 14.32 -4.20 3.89
CA GLY A 456 15.09 -3.32 3.03
C GLY A 456 14.98 -1.84 3.44
N PHE A 457 13.77 -1.35 3.71
CA PHE A 457 13.51 0.04 4.10
C PHE A 457 14.19 0.46 5.42
N ILE A 458 14.54 -0.52 6.30
CA ILE A 458 15.32 -0.26 7.51
C ILE A 458 16.82 -0.26 7.19
N ARG A 459 17.28 -1.21 6.39
CA ARG A 459 18.71 -1.49 6.19
C ARG A 459 19.36 -0.65 5.11
N GLU A 460 18.67 -0.44 3.99
CA GLU A 460 19.24 0.28 2.84
C GLU A 460 19.64 1.73 3.16
N PRO A 461 18.84 2.54 3.90
CA PRO A 461 19.25 3.90 4.23
C PRO A 461 20.47 4.00 5.17
N ARG A 462 20.83 2.90 5.85
CA ARG A 462 21.92 2.84 6.83
C ARG A 462 23.24 2.39 6.19
N VAL A 463 23.65 3.12 5.16
CA VAL A 463 24.81 2.81 4.34
C VAL A 463 26.10 2.80 5.16
N TYR A 464 26.34 3.85 5.96
CA TYR A 464 27.55 3.95 6.77
C TYR A 464 27.63 2.99 7.97
N GLU A 465 26.52 2.33 8.27
CA GLU A 465 26.48 1.25 9.26
C GLU A 465 26.75 -0.13 8.62
N GLY A 466 27.01 -0.17 7.31
CA GLY A 466 27.21 -1.42 6.56
C GLY A 466 25.92 -2.23 6.33
N MET A 467 24.77 -1.70 6.76
CA MET A 467 23.50 -2.44 6.69
C MET A 467 22.99 -2.59 5.26
N PHE A 468 23.26 -1.61 4.39
CA PHE A 468 22.95 -1.71 2.97
C PHE A 468 23.67 -2.88 2.30
N ASN A 469 25.00 -3.00 2.50
CA ASN A 469 25.77 -4.10 1.95
C ASN A 469 25.29 -5.44 2.51
N ALA A 470 25.02 -5.50 3.83
CA ALA A 470 24.51 -6.70 4.46
C ALA A 470 23.15 -7.12 3.88
N PHE A 471 22.24 -6.17 3.59
CA PHE A 471 20.98 -6.45 2.91
C PHE A 471 21.22 -6.96 1.48
N ALA A 472 21.95 -6.20 0.66
CA ALA A 472 22.16 -6.52 -0.75
C ALA A 472 22.77 -7.91 -0.96
N TYR A 473 23.74 -8.30 -0.13
CA TYR A 473 24.38 -9.60 -0.24
C TYR A 473 23.61 -10.75 0.41
N SER A 474 22.82 -10.48 1.48
CA SER A 474 21.98 -11.51 2.09
C SER A 474 20.76 -11.89 1.28
N ALA A 475 20.20 -10.94 0.50
CA ALA A 475 19.01 -11.17 -0.34
C ALA A 475 19.17 -12.38 -1.27
N MET A 476 20.38 -12.62 -1.79
CA MET A 476 20.68 -13.76 -2.67
C MET A 476 20.36 -15.13 -2.04
N ASN A 477 20.46 -15.23 -0.71
CA ASN A 477 20.34 -16.50 0.03
C ASN A 477 18.96 -16.72 0.66
N LEU A 478 18.04 -15.75 0.49
CA LEU A 478 16.70 -15.88 1.04
C LEU A 478 15.86 -16.86 0.20
N PRO A 479 15.00 -17.66 0.83
CA PRO A 479 14.12 -18.60 0.14
C PRO A 479 13.04 -17.90 -0.68
N SER A 480 12.72 -16.66 -0.32
CA SER A 480 11.73 -15.79 -0.96
C SER A 480 12.39 -14.53 -1.49
N PRO A 481 11.96 -13.96 -2.62
CA PRO A 481 12.31 -12.60 -2.96
C PRO A 481 11.76 -11.62 -1.91
N VAL A 482 12.46 -10.48 -1.78
CA VAL A 482 12.08 -9.34 -0.91
C VAL A 482 11.97 -8.08 -1.76
N PHE A 483 11.34 -7.03 -1.26
CA PHE A 483 11.48 -5.74 -1.89
C PHE A 483 12.88 -5.15 -1.64
N ALA A 484 13.53 -4.73 -2.72
CA ALA A 484 14.64 -3.79 -2.63
C ALA A 484 14.03 -2.38 -2.60
N CYS A 485 13.91 -1.82 -1.41
CA CYS A 485 13.23 -0.55 -1.16
C CYS A 485 13.89 0.20 -0.01
N GLY A 486 14.32 1.42 -0.26
CA GLY A 486 14.87 2.29 0.80
C GLY A 486 13.80 3.08 1.55
N GLU A 487 12.56 3.11 1.04
CA GLU A 487 11.39 3.73 1.66
C GLU A 487 10.11 3.02 1.26
N THR A 488 9.08 3.14 2.09
CA THR A 488 7.71 2.70 1.82
C THR A 488 6.72 3.80 2.15
N HIS A 489 5.42 3.54 2.01
CA HIS A 489 4.37 4.48 2.44
C HIS A 489 4.32 4.67 3.97
N ASP A 490 4.93 3.79 4.77
CA ASP A 490 4.94 3.84 6.24
C ASP A 490 6.25 4.36 6.85
N THR A 491 7.20 4.78 6.01
CA THR A 491 8.54 5.18 6.45
C THR A 491 8.89 6.60 6.06
N PRO A 492 9.94 7.19 6.67
CA PRO A 492 10.55 8.42 6.15
C PRO A 492 11.03 8.26 4.71
N ARG A 493 11.06 9.37 3.98
CA ARG A 493 11.54 9.43 2.62
C ARG A 493 13.07 9.38 2.54
N LEU A 494 13.62 8.74 1.54
CA LEU A 494 15.06 8.69 1.29
C LEU A 494 15.67 10.09 1.12
N ALA A 495 14.99 10.95 0.36
CA ALA A 495 15.46 12.32 0.12
C ALA A 495 15.42 13.22 1.37
N ALA A 496 14.77 12.78 2.46
CA ALA A 496 14.79 13.47 3.76
C ALA A 496 15.86 12.94 4.71
N ARG A 497 16.53 11.83 4.37
CA ARG A 497 17.59 11.21 5.19
C ARG A 497 18.97 11.78 4.84
N ASN A 498 20.00 11.42 5.62
CA ASN A 498 21.39 11.75 5.29
C ASN A 498 21.76 11.21 3.90
N GLY A 499 22.31 12.06 3.05
CA GLY A 499 22.59 11.75 1.65
C GLY A 499 21.54 12.26 0.68
N GLU A 500 20.36 12.62 1.20
CA GLU A 500 19.30 13.33 0.46
C GLU A 500 19.03 12.73 -0.94
N GLU A 501 18.95 13.56 -1.97
CA GLU A 501 18.69 13.13 -3.35
C GLU A 501 19.77 12.20 -3.91
N VAL A 502 21.02 12.30 -3.42
CA VAL A 502 22.12 11.41 -3.87
C VAL A 502 21.85 9.98 -3.39
N LEU A 503 21.49 9.83 -2.12
CA LEU A 503 21.10 8.53 -1.55
C LEU A 503 19.86 7.98 -2.25
N ALA A 504 18.81 8.80 -2.42
CA ALA A 504 17.59 8.39 -3.09
C ALA A 504 17.85 7.88 -4.52
N LYS A 505 18.66 8.61 -5.30
CA LYS A 505 19.02 8.21 -6.66
C LYS A 505 19.87 6.94 -6.68
N MET A 506 20.88 6.84 -5.81
CA MET A 506 21.77 5.69 -5.73
C MET A 506 20.95 4.40 -5.45
N LEU A 507 20.12 4.43 -4.41
CA LEU A 507 19.32 3.25 -4.02
C LEU A 507 18.28 2.90 -5.10
N SER A 508 17.54 3.88 -5.64
CA SER A 508 16.56 3.63 -6.71
C SER A 508 17.18 2.91 -7.91
N VAL A 509 18.40 3.27 -8.27
CA VAL A 509 19.11 2.69 -9.42
C VAL A 509 19.74 1.34 -9.05
N PHE A 510 20.43 1.26 -7.92
CA PHE A 510 21.15 0.03 -7.54
C PHE A 510 20.18 -1.12 -7.22
N ASN A 511 19.00 -0.83 -6.66
CA ASN A 511 17.96 -1.81 -6.33
C ASN A 511 17.46 -2.57 -7.57
N LEU A 512 17.57 -1.99 -8.77
CA LEU A 512 17.32 -2.70 -10.02
C LEU A 512 18.23 -3.92 -10.23
N PHE A 513 19.32 -4.00 -9.50
CA PHE A 513 20.39 -4.98 -9.71
C PHE A 513 20.63 -5.89 -8.50
N VAL A 514 19.87 -5.76 -7.43
CA VAL A 514 20.01 -6.66 -6.27
C VAL A 514 19.40 -8.03 -6.63
N PRO A 515 20.19 -9.13 -6.56
CA PRO A 515 19.68 -10.46 -6.90
C PRO A 515 18.63 -10.94 -5.90
N ASN A 516 17.64 -11.70 -6.40
CA ASN A 516 16.52 -12.22 -5.59
C ASN A 516 15.74 -11.11 -4.84
N ALA A 517 15.75 -9.90 -5.39
CA ALA A 517 14.96 -8.79 -4.87
C ALA A 517 14.12 -8.17 -5.99
N VAL A 518 12.96 -7.69 -5.62
CA VAL A 518 12.05 -6.95 -6.50
C VAL A 518 12.26 -5.47 -6.25
N PRO A 519 12.78 -4.71 -7.21
CA PRO A 519 12.91 -3.27 -7.07
C PRO A 519 11.56 -2.64 -6.79
N PHE A 520 11.54 -1.74 -5.83
CA PHE A 520 10.33 -1.07 -5.39
C PHE A 520 10.58 0.44 -5.29
N LEU A 521 9.71 1.22 -5.91
CA LEU A 521 9.65 2.66 -5.77
C LEU A 521 8.38 3.06 -5.05
N ASN A 522 8.51 3.88 -4.02
CA ASN A 522 7.36 4.49 -3.38
C ASN A 522 6.96 5.77 -4.15
N SER A 523 5.67 6.00 -4.32
CA SER A 523 5.13 7.15 -5.05
C SER A 523 5.74 8.48 -4.59
N GLY A 524 6.38 9.20 -5.52
CA GLY A 524 7.10 10.45 -5.27
C GLY A 524 8.61 10.29 -5.12
N GLN A 525 9.14 9.10 -4.90
CA GLN A 525 10.58 8.87 -4.79
C GLN A 525 11.32 9.31 -6.06
N GLU A 526 10.68 9.17 -7.22
CA GLU A 526 11.19 9.62 -8.52
C GLU A 526 11.29 11.15 -8.67
N PHE A 527 10.63 11.89 -7.78
CA PHE A 527 10.68 13.35 -7.71
C PHE A 527 11.44 13.85 -6.48
N PHE A 528 12.15 12.96 -5.81
CA PHE A 528 12.89 13.26 -4.57
C PHE A 528 11.96 13.81 -3.47
N GLU A 529 10.76 13.22 -3.35
CA GLU A 529 9.80 13.59 -2.31
C GLU A 529 10.44 13.46 -0.93
N ARG A 530 10.19 14.45 -0.06
CA ARG A 530 10.78 14.51 1.28
C ARG A 530 9.78 14.24 2.39
N GLN A 531 8.52 14.66 2.22
CA GLN A 531 7.50 14.48 3.23
C GLN A 531 7.01 13.03 3.25
N PRO A 532 7.04 12.34 4.40
CA PRO A 532 6.53 10.96 4.49
C PRO A 532 5.03 10.91 4.21
N MET A 533 4.56 9.77 3.70
CA MET A 533 3.13 9.53 3.54
C MET A 533 2.47 9.18 4.88
N ASN A 534 3.20 8.50 5.74
CA ASN A 534 2.84 8.11 7.10
C ASN A 534 4.12 8.03 7.95
N THR A 535 3.97 8.02 9.26
CA THR A 535 5.07 7.97 10.24
C THR A 535 5.06 6.67 11.06
N GLY A 536 4.55 5.59 10.47
CA GLY A 536 4.33 4.32 11.17
C GLY A 536 5.60 3.56 11.55
N LEU A 537 6.59 3.52 10.65
CA LEU A 537 7.79 2.69 10.82
C LEU A 537 9.07 3.51 10.68
N ASP A 538 10.09 3.21 11.52
CA ASP A 538 11.45 3.76 11.46
C ASP A 538 11.52 5.31 11.38
N CYS A 539 10.49 6.01 11.87
CA CYS A 539 10.41 7.46 11.81
C CYS A 539 10.91 8.10 13.13
N LYS A 540 11.89 8.99 12.98
CA LYS A 540 12.32 9.86 14.08
C LYS A 540 11.49 11.15 14.09
N PRO A 541 11.35 11.84 15.25
CA PRO A 541 10.55 13.06 15.32
C PRO A 541 10.92 14.14 14.29
N ASN A 542 12.21 14.27 13.95
CA ASN A 542 12.68 15.24 12.96
C ASN A 542 12.48 14.81 11.50
N GLU A 543 12.03 13.60 11.25
CA GLU A 543 11.77 13.05 9.91
C GLU A 543 10.27 13.13 9.55
N ALA A 544 9.40 13.43 10.53
CA ALA A 544 7.96 13.57 10.33
C ALA A 544 7.58 14.87 9.60
N GLU A 545 8.38 15.94 9.75
CA GLU A 545 8.15 17.26 9.17
C GLU A 545 9.38 17.65 8.31
N ALA A 546 9.52 17.01 7.15
CA ALA A 546 10.73 17.09 6.35
C ALA A 546 10.72 18.19 5.27
N LEU A 547 9.61 18.92 5.12
CA LEU A 547 9.51 20.07 4.21
C LEU A 547 9.88 21.39 4.90
N ASP A 548 10.13 22.44 4.10
CA ASP A 548 10.25 23.81 4.62
C ASP A 548 8.91 24.27 5.20
N LYS A 549 8.96 25.08 6.27
CA LYS A 549 7.75 25.61 6.93
C LYS A 549 6.86 26.47 6.02
N ASN A 550 7.41 27.00 4.94
CA ASN A 550 6.65 27.78 3.96
C ASN A 550 6.05 26.91 2.85
N ASP A 551 6.36 25.63 2.84
CA ASP A 551 5.76 24.70 1.88
C ASP A 551 4.26 24.50 2.20
N PRO A 552 3.37 24.54 1.20
CA PRO A 552 1.92 24.37 1.43
C PRO A 552 1.54 23.00 2.03
N TYR A 553 2.43 22.03 1.94
CA TYR A 553 2.23 20.67 2.45
C TYR A 553 3.04 20.37 3.72
N TYR A 554 3.70 21.39 4.31
CA TYR A 554 4.41 21.21 5.59
C TYR A 554 3.51 20.61 6.66
N GLY A 555 3.97 19.55 7.32
CA GLY A 555 3.24 18.83 8.37
C GLY A 555 2.07 17.97 7.89
N LYS A 556 1.78 17.93 6.58
CA LYS A 556 0.76 17.04 6.02
C LYS A 556 1.33 15.66 5.73
N LEU A 557 0.50 14.65 5.94
CA LEU A 557 0.82 13.25 5.61
C LEU A 557 -0.08 12.79 4.46
N ALA A 558 0.50 12.40 3.34
CA ALA A 558 -0.22 12.06 2.13
C ALA A 558 -1.23 10.90 2.32
N LEU A 559 -1.00 10.03 3.31
CA LEU A 559 -1.92 8.94 3.66
C LEU A 559 -3.24 9.44 4.27
N PHE A 560 -3.27 10.65 4.83
CA PHE A 560 -4.43 11.18 5.56
C PHE A 560 -4.94 12.52 5.04
N ASP A 561 -4.09 13.26 4.32
CA ASP A 561 -4.36 14.65 3.94
C ASP A 561 -4.41 14.84 2.43
N ARG A 562 -4.99 15.97 2.00
CA ARG A 562 -4.81 16.45 0.63
C ARG A 562 -3.35 16.78 0.42
N TYR A 563 -2.72 16.06 -0.47
CA TYR A 563 -1.29 16.15 -0.75
C TYR A 563 -1.03 16.04 -2.25
N GLN A 564 -0.16 16.88 -2.76
CA GLN A 564 0.39 16.82 -4.12
C GLN A 564 1.87 16.49 -4.04
N LEU A 565 2.31 15.53 -4.82
CA LEU A 565 3.73 15.23 -4.97
C LEU A 565 4.46 16.41 -5.63
N HIS A 566 5.74 16.59 -5.33
CA HIS A 566 6.55 17.67 -5.89
C HIS A 566 6.97 17.39 -7.35
N TYR A 567 5.97 17.22 -8.23
CA TYR A 567 6.14 16.91 -9.66
C TYR A 567 7.05 17.85 -10.42
N LEU A 568 7.17 19.11 -9.96
CA LEU A 568 7.97 20.15 -10.61
C LEU A 568 9.39 20.24 -10.06
N HIS A 569 9.84 19.21 -9.31
CA HIS A 569 11.21 19.16 -8.80
C HIS A 569 12.21 19.39 -9.93
N PRO A 570 13.25 20.25 -9.75
CA PRO A 570 14.19 20.62 -10.83
C PRO A 570 14.90 19.42 -11.47
N ARG A 571 15.15 18.36 -10.70
CA ARG A 571 15.86 17.14 -11.14
C ARG A 571 14.93 15.98 -11.52
N ARG A 572 13.62 16.19 -11.63
CA ARG A 572 12.63 15.12 -11.92
C ARG A 572 12.98 14.27 -13.15
N TRP A 573 13.39 14.89 -14.23
CA TRP A 573 13.78 14.18 -15.46
C TRP A 573 15.09 13.42 -15.33
N GLU A 574 16.01 13.86 -14.48
CA GLU A 574 17.29 13.16 -14.23
C GLU A 574 17.05 11.77 -13.65
N MET A 575 16.16 11.63 -12.66
CA MET A 575 15.79 10.33 -12.10
C MET A 575 15.15 9.44 -13.17
N VAL A 576 14.14 9.96 -13.87
CA VAL A 576 13.41 9.22 -14.93
C VAL A 576 14.36 8.69 -16.00
N GLU A 577 15.25 9.53 -16.54
CA GLU A 577 16.21 9.13 -17.58
C GLU A 577 17.26 8.14 -17.06
N THR A 578 17.68 8.28 -15.81
CA THR A 578 18.63 7.35 -15.20
C THR A 578 17.98 5.98 -15.00
N MET A 579 16.76 5.95 -14.48
CA MET A 579 15.99 4.72 -14.31
C MET A 579 15.73 4.02 -15.67
N GLU A 580 15.36 4.77 -16.71
CA GLU A 580 15.17 4.24 -18.05
C GLU A 580 16.42 3.51 -18.58
N LYS A 581 17.60 4.13 -18.41
CA LYS A 581 18.87 3.52 -18.84
C LYS A 581 19.23 2.29 -18.02
N ALA A 582 19.08 2.37 -16.70
CA ALA A 582 19.39 1.30 -15.77
C ALA A 582 18.47 0.09 -16.00
N ALA A 583 17.20 0.36 -16.24
CA ALA A 583 16.22 -0.66 -16.54
C ALA A 583 16.54 -1.44 -17.84
N LYS A 584 17.03 -0.78 -18.90
CA LYS A 584 17.53 -1.45 -20.12
C LYS A 584 18.72 -2.38 -19.83
N ILE A 585 19.61 -1.97 -18.91
CA ILE A 585 20.74 -2.82 -18.49
C ILE A 585 20.21 -4.02 -17.70
N ARG A 586 19.29 -3.80 -16.73
CA ARG A 586 18.63 -4.86 -15.95
C ARG A 586 18.07 -5.96 -16.89
N GLN A 587 17.38 -5.55 -17.95
CA GLN A 587 16.83 -6.47 -18.93
C GLN A 587 17.89 -7.42 -19.51
N SER A 588 19.07 -6.90 -19.82
CA SER A 588 20.16 -7.69 -20.43
C SER A 588 20.74 -8.76 -19.50
N ILE A 589 20.52 -8.65 -18.18
CA ILE A 589 21.00 -9.57 -17.15
C ILE A 589 19.86 -10.29 -16.42
N MET A 590 18.62 -10.09 -16.84
CA MET A 590 17.43 -10.57 -16.14
C MET A 590 17.49 -12.07 -15.82
N SER A 591 17.95 -12.89 -16.76
CA SER A 591 18.05 -14.33 -16.55
C SER A 591 18.95 -14.68 -15.35
N SER A 592 20.15 -14.09 -15.29
CA SER A 592 21.08 -14.33 -14.17
C SER A 592 20.56 -13.77 -12.86
N LEU A 593 19.98 -12.58 -12.91
CA LEU A 593 19.43 -11.88 -11.74
C LEU A 593 18.32 -12.68 -11.03
N VAL A 594 17.46 -13.36 -11.80
CA VAL A 594 16.30 -14.07 -11.26
C VAL A 594 16.60 -15.51 -10.91
N LYS A 595 17.40 -16.20 -11.75
CA LYS A 595 17.82 -17.58 -11.51
C LYS A 595 18.93 -17.69 -10.47
N MET A 596 19.58 -16.55 -10.18
CA MET A 596 20.75 -16.45 -9.30
C MET A 596 21.89 -17.38 -9.71
N ASP A 597 21.91 -17.75 -10.99
CA ASP A 597 23.03 -18.44 -11.61
C ASP A 597 23.96 -17.40 -12.24
N LYS A 598 25.26 -17.60 -12.14
CA LYS A 598 26.25 -16.69 -12.72
C LYS A 598 26.16 -15.25 -12.21
N VAL A 599 25.83 -15.11 -10.94
CA VAL A 599 25.84 -13.86 -10.19
C VAL A 599 26.84 -13.97 -9.06
N TYR A 600 27.70 -12.97 -8.96
CA TYR A 600 28.79 -12.96 -7.99
C TYR A 600 28.80 -11.65 -7.22
N PRO A 601 28.79 -11.66 -5.86
CA PRO A 601 29.06 -10.48 -5.10
C PRO A 601 30.50 -10.02 -5.34
N LEU A 602 30.70 -8.74 -5.56
CA LEU A 602 32.04 -8.18 -5.78
C LEU A 602 32.73 -7.90 -4.45
N GLY A 603 33.99 -8.33 -4.34
CA GLY A 603 34.86 -7.95 -3.21
C GLY A 603 35.55 -6.61 -3.48
N PHE A 604 35.51 -5.73 -2.51
CA PHE A 604 36.14 -4.41 -2.58
C PHE A 604 37.29 -4.28 -1.58
N SER A 605 38.24 -3.37 -1.87
CA SER A 605 39.23 -2.95 -0.91
C SER A 605 38.56 -2.24 0.28
N ALA A 606 39.20 -2.26 1.44
CA ALA A 606 38.65 -1.60 2.63
C ALA A 606 38.68 -0.05 2.50
N PRO A 607 37.71 0.67 3.08
CA PRO A 607 36.56 0.11 3.81
C PRO A 607 35.49 -0.47 2.87
N TRP A 608 35.07 -1.70 3.14
CA TRP A 608 34.12 -2.46 2.33
C TRP A 608 32.71 -1.84 2.28
N ASP A 609 32.35 -1.07 3.30
CA ASP A 609 31.06 -0.39 3.47
C ASP A 609 30.90 0.88 2.60
N THR A 610 31.95 1.27 1.88
CA THR A 610 31.90 2.42 0.97
C THR A 610 31.74 2.03 -0.50
N ALA A 611 31.53 0.75 -0.78
CA ALA A 611 31.20 0.23 -2.10
C ALA A 611 30.34 -1.03 -2.02
N ALA A 612 29.46 -1.21 -3.00
CA ALA A 612 28.67 -2.43 -3.19
C ALA A 612 28.62 -2.78 -4.68
N GLY A 613 28.48 -4.06 -5.01
CA GLY A 613 28.33 -4.44 -6.40
C GLY A 613 28.19 -5.92 -6.66
N PHE A 614 27.76 -6.23 -7.90
CA PHE A 614 27.57 -7.56 -8.41
C PHE A 614 28.17 -7.71 -9.81
N GLY A 615 28.73 -8.87 -10.08
CA GLY A 615 29.09 -9.30 -11.40
C GLY A 615 28.05 -10.30 -11.98
N TYR A 616 27.61 -10.07 -13.19
CA TYR A 616 26.66 -10.91 -13.92
C TYR A 616 27.33 -11.50 -15.16
N GLU A 617 27.55 -12.81 -15.15
CA GLU A 617 28.19 -13.49 -16.27
C GLU A 617 27.16 -13.76 -17.37
N GLY A 618 27.39 -13.22 -18.54
CA GLY A 618 26.66 -13.52 -19.77
C GLY A 618 27.44 -14.49 -20.66
N ARG A 619 26.88 -14.80 -21.81
CA ARG A 619 27.47 -15.79 -22.73
C ARG A 619 28.90 -15.45 -23.19
N ASN A 620 29.19 -14.18 -23.47
CA ASN A 620 30.48 -13.69 -23.95
C ASN A 620 30.89 -12.36 -23.29
N LYS A 621 30.25 -11.99 -22.18
CA LYS A 621 30.51 -10.73 -21.47
C LYS A 621 30.17 -10.87 -19.99
N MET A 622 30.83 -10.10 -19.18
CA MET A 622 30.44 -9.86 -17.79
C MET A 622 29.90 -8.45 -17.67
N THR A 623 28.79 -8.28 -16.98
CA THR A 623 28.24 -6.99 -16.61
C THR A 623 28.57 -6.74 -15.14
N LEU A 624 29.27 -5.66 -14.85
CA LEU A 624 29.58 -5.26 -13.47
C LEU A 624 28.66 -4.08 -13.10
N VAL A 625 27.99 -4.22 -11.96
CA VAL A 625 27.20 -3.15 -11.37
C VAL A 625 27.89 -2.77 -10.08
N ILE A 626 28.34 -1.55 -9.98
CA ILE A 626 29.13 -1.05 -8.85
C ILE A 626 28.54 0.27 -8.39
N ALA A 627 28.30 0.43 -7.09
CA ALA A 627 27.93 1.68 -6.46
C ALA A 627 29.04 2.15 -5.53
N ASN A 628 29.41 3.43 -5.61
CA ASN A 628 30.03 4.12 -4.50
C ASN A 628 28.93 4.40 -3.46
N THR A 629 29.01 3.77 -2.31
CA THR A 629 28.02 3.94 -1.24
C THR A 629 28.38 5.07 -0.28
N ASP A 630 29.60 5.65 -0.41
CA ASP A 630 29.94 6.91 0.25
C ASP A 630 29.39 8.10 -0.56
N TYR A 631 28.19 8.54 -0.22
CA TYR A 631 27.53 9.67 -0.91
C TYR A 631 28.11 11.05 -0.57
N GLN A 632 29.15 11.12 0.28
CA GLN A 632 29.82 12.36 0.65
C GLN A 632 31.17 12.54 -0.04
N HIS A 633 31.83 11.44 -0.44
CA HIS A 633 33.19 11.49 -0.97
C HIS A 633 33.37 10.55 -2.17
N ASP A 634 34.20 10.96 -3.09
CA ASP A 634 34.76 10.08 -4.11
C ASP A 634 35.66 9.04 -3.46
N LYS A 635 35.52 7.77 -3.88
CA LYS A 635 36.30 6.65 -3.38
C LYS A 635 36.97 5.90 -4.51
N GLU A 636 38.17 5.42 -4.27
CA GLU A 636 38.90 4.52 -5.12
C GLU A 636 38.93 3.11 -4.49
N HIS A 637 38.47 2.13 -5.22
CA HIS A 637 38.42 0.74 -4.80
C HIS A 637 39.05 -0.19 -5.82
N TRP A 638 39.80 -1.18 -5.31
CA TRP A 638 40.18 -2.35 -6.08
C TRP A 638 39.05 -3.38 -6.00
N VAL A 639 38.66 -3.91 -7.15
CA VAL A 639 37.61 -4.91 -7.27
C VAL A 639 38.25 -6.25 -7.64
N ARG A 640 37.91 -7.28 -6.91
CA ARG A 640 38.33 -8.65 -7.17
C ARG A 640 37.33 -9.33 -8.08
N LEU A 641 37.82 -9.95 -9.18
CA LEU A 641 36.99 -10.56 -10.22
C LEU A 641 37.26 -12.05 -10.39
N ASP A 642 37.98 -12.69 -9.47
CA ASP A 642 38.37 -14.12 -9.48
C ASP A 642 37.49 -15.02 -8.59
#